data_d040022e6adb11353013052b5d67514b
#
_entry.id   d040022e6adb11353013052b5d67514b
#
_cell.length_a   1.000
_cell.length_b   1.000
_cell.length_c   1.000
_cell.angle_alpha   90.00
_cell.angle_beta   90.00
_cell.angle_gamma   90.00
#
_symmetry.space_group_name_H-M   'P 1'
#
loop_
_entity.id
_entity.type
_entity.pdbx_description
1 polymer ?
#
loop_
_entity_poly.entity_id
_entity_poly.type
_entity_poly.pdbx_seq_one_letter_code
_entity_poly.pdbx_strand_id
1 'polypeptide(L)'
;MNPLSKPYSFQANEPLLLNDPECFWIVQSGTLAVFATFQNSLPKEHRRYLFHVNAGEVLLPEVIAQSQWNFVAIAIEPTQLCQMSMVDLVKGIAAADSQAIELLEGWVNHLGQSLSAQQTVLTTPLNLVQTLGRDFSLSPGETLQGRQQTLLWVKLQQGNTHWMGVEELTLNSTSPAFPLTSDMWLEAEDAVIGQVLTTADLENSEEVLAGLASLHTYFFHYFSLLANKEAEVEFRQFQEREQFNQQVIEGALSDLATVLQPQQEAVFSQEGPPLLVAFGAVGRSLGIEIRPPAEDLNSIKDPVAAIAQASQIRIRRITLADGWWDQDQGAMLAYTQLERPVALLPTANRDYVIFDPVARTRISVNESIAKTLSPLAYVLYRPLPQVALKAIDLLRFGVKGYEKDIASILVVGLLGTILGMVAPQATAILINNAIPDSDRAMLWQIGLVMFAVAFAQLAFQVAQSIITLRVESATDSILQPAIWDRLLRLSPSFFRQYTSGDLVNRVMAVREIHQKLSGATQRTLLSGVFALFNLVLMFIYSWQLAFVGVGLAIFATVVTTVASFLLVKKSKKEQELNGAIQGLTVQLINGVAKLRVTMAEERAFAAWAKKYSQQIRLKASWQEIKDGISVFNEALPLVSSILLFGFAMLLMQTRLTLGTFVAFNYALTIFIKGVIDLSNTVSEIWSIVPIWERAKPIWRSQPEYDSTKVNPGKLSGRIALNRVSFRYSENGSLILNDVSLHAEPGEFVAIVGSSGSGKSTILRLLLGFETPLTGSIYYDGKDLAEMELQAVRRQLGVVLQNGKIGTGSVFDNITAGALVSLEEAWSAAQMAGFADDIKQMPMGMHTIVAEGGSNLSGGQRQRLLIARSLVSKPKIILMDEATSALDNRTQAIVTESLAKLNATRVVIAHRLSTIRNADRIYVIDAGHVVQVGNFSELIAQSGLFARLVAQQLEAGWFHTKKEK
;
A
#
# COMPACT_ATOMS: atom_id res chain seq x y z
N MET A 1 13.03 -37.22 45.52
CA MET A 1 13.60 -36.02 46.22
C MET A 1 12.74 -35.62 47.38
N ASN A 2 13.31 -35.32 48.58
CA ASN A 2 12.53 -34.89 49.77
C ASN A 2 12.51 -33.39 49.89
N PRO A 3 11.32 -32.74 50.14
CA PRO A 3 11.25 -31.30 50.31
C PRO A 3 11.97 -30.85 51.57
N LEU A 4 12.70 -29.72 51.47
CA LEU A 4 13.44 -29.11 52.60
C LEU A 4 12.51 -28.42 53.60
N SER A 5 11.34 -27.99 53.17
CA SER A 5 10.37 -27.21 53.96
C SER A 5 8.94 -27.46 53.52
N LYS A 6 7.96 -26.94 54.31
CA LYS A 6 6.54 -26.87 53.87
C LYS A 6 6.44 -25.99 52.62
N PRO A 7 5.45 -26.23 51.76
CA PRO A 7 5.23 -25.40 50.58
C PRO A 7 5.08 -23.89 50.91
N TYR A 8 5.84 -23.06 50.19
CA TYR A 8 5.72 -21.61 50.27
C TYR A 8 4.59 -21.14 49.33
N SER A 9 3.77 -20.22 49.82
CA SER A 9 2.69 -19.61 49.03
C SER A 9 3.05 -18.17 48.67
N PHE A 10 3.09 -17.84 47.39
CA PHE A 10 3.35 -16.52 46.86
C PHE A 10 2.07 -15.93 46.32
N GLN A 11 1.83 -14.63 46.59
CA GLN A 11 0.73 -13.86 46.01
C GLN A 11 1.09 -13.34 44.63
N ALA A 12 0.10 -12.98 43.83
CA ALA A 12 0.34 -12.36 42.52
C ALA A 12 1.20 -11.09 42.66
N ASN A 13 2.18 -10.93 41.76
CA ASN A 13 3.20 -9.88 41.71
C ASN A 13 4.27 -9.92 42.82
N GLU A 14 4.36 -11.00 43.60
CA GLU A 14 5.38 -11.19 44.58
C GLU A 14 6.66 -11.73 43.94
N PRO A 15 7.85 -11.08 44.11
CA PRO A 15 9.11 -11.50 43.49
C PRO A 15 9.84 -12.52 44.33
N LEU A 16 10.42 -13.52 43.71
CA LEU A 16 11.36 -14.49 44.27
C LEU A 16 12.72 -14.29 43.59
N LEU A 17 13.74 -13.98 44.39
CA LEU A 17 15.14 -13.93 43.95
C LEU A 17 15.72 -15.35 43.92
N LEU A 18 16.31 -15.73 42.78
CA LEU A 18 16.93 -17.05 42.60
C LEU A 18 18.45 -16.98 42.82
N ASN A 19 18.87 -16.50 44.01
CA ASN A 19 20.27 -16.19 44.35
C ASN A 19 20.90 -17.16 45.39
N ASP A 20 20.15 -18.16 45.87
CA ASP A 20 20.64 -19.15 46.81
C ASP A 20 21.12 -20.41 46.07
N PRO A 21 22.43 -20.66 45.88
CA PRO A 21 22.97 -21.76 45.10
C PRO A 21 22.74 -23.14 45.72
N GLU A 22 22.34 -23.23 47.01
CA GLU A 22 22.11 -24.51 47.72
C GLU A 22 20.72 -25.06 47.47
N CYS A 23 19.77 -24.23 47.03
CA CYS A 23 18.34 -24.56 46.90
C CYS A 23 17.77 -24.24 45.52
N PHE A 24 16.86 -25.08 45.02
CA PHE A 24 16.03 -24.81 43.86
C PHE A 24 14.55 -24.94 44.23
N TRP A 25 13.65 -24.48 43.32
CA TRP A 25 12.23 -24.48 43.58
C TRP A 25 11.48 -25.28 42.52
N ILE A 26 10.50 -26.06 42.90
CA ILE A 26 9.54 -26.73 42.02
C ILE A 26 8.18 -26.06 42.16
N VAL A 27 7.56 -25.68 41.06
CA VAL A 27 6.22 -25.10 41.05
C VAL A 27 5.21 -26.20 41.25
N GLN A 28 4.44 -26.14 42.35
CA GLN A 28 3.38 -27.14 42.62
C GLN A 28 2.06 -26.73 42.00
N SER A 29 1.73 -25.43 42.03
CA SER A 29 0.56 -24.87 41.40
C SER A 29 0.78 -23.38 41.07
N GLY A 30 0.15 -22.90 40.00
CA GLY A 30 0.28 -21.51 39.50
C GLY A 30 1.35 -21.36 38.43
N THR A 31 1.65 -20.09 38.09
CA THR A 31 2.57 -19.71 37.02
C THR A 31 3.45 -18.55 37.46
N LEU A 32 4.76 -18.61 37.17
CA LEU A 32 5.68 -17.50 37.38
C LEU A 32 6.31 -17.04 36.09
N ALA A 33 6.58 -15.75 35.98
CA ALA A 33 7.41 -15.16 34.93
C ALA A 33 8.83 -14.96 35.42
N VAL A 34 9.81 -15.43 34.66
CA VAL A 34 11.24 -15.31 34.98
C VAL A 34 11.82 -14.13 34.21
N PHE A 35 12.60 -13.30 34.93
CA PHE A 35 13.26 -12.11 34.40
C PHE A 35 14.75 -12.15 34.69
N ALA A 36 15.57 -11.58 33.80
CA ALA A 36 16.92 -11.15 34.10
C ALA A 36 16.90 -9.70 34.57
N THR A 37 17.54 -9.40 35.71
CA THR A 37 17.59 -8.05 36.28
C THR A 37 19.02 -7.64 36.58
N PHE A 38 19.39 -6.37 36.36
CA PHE A 38 20.71 -5.81 36.65
C PHE A 38 20.78 -5.29 38.07
N GLN A 39 21.84 -5.65 38.83
CA GLN A 39 21.93 -5.43 40.29
C GLN A 39 21.88 -3.96 40.76
N ASN A 40 22.23 -2.98 39.91
CA ASN A 40 22.39 -1.56 40.33
C ASN A 40 21.32 -0.62 39.75
N SER A 41 20.26 -1.10 39.09
CA SER A 41 19.20 -0.26 38.54
C SER A 41 18.05 -0.10 39.54
N LEU A 42 17.58 1.14 39.77
CA LEU A 42 16.31 1.47 40.43
C LEU A 42 15.13 0.69 39.82
N PRO A 43 14.06 0.39 40.55
CA PRO A 43 13.26 -0.84 40.44
C PRO A 43 12.39 -0.97 39.18
N LYS A 44 12.54 -0.22 38.09
CA LYS A 44 11.62 -0.29 36.94
C LYS A 44 12.23 -0.33 35.53
N GLU A 45 13.50 -0.02 35.31
CA GLU A 45 13.98 0.29 33.97
C GLU A 45 14.76 -0.82 33.23
N HIS A 46 15.25 -1.87 33.90
CA HIS A 46 16.10 -2.89 33.27
C HIS A 46 15.73 -4.32 33.68
N ARG A 47 14.45 -4.68 33.56
CA ARG A 47 13.98 -6.06 33.68
C ARG A 47 13.70 -6.63 32.28
N ARG A 48 14.44 -7.69 31.93
CA ARG A 48 14.16 -8.42 30.68
C ARG A 48 13.37 -9.66 30.98
N TYR A 49 12.20 -9.80 30.42
CA TYR A 49 11.39 -11.00 30.44
C TYR A 49 12.10 -12.12 29.66
N LEU A 50 12.17 -13.31 30.25
CA LEU A 50 12.78 -14.50 29.68
C LEU A 50 11.71 -15.50 29.23
N PHE A 51 11.00 -16.13 30.19
CA PHE A 51 10.00 -17.14 29.94
C PHE A 51 9.04 -17.30 31.14
N HIS A 52 8.04 -18.14 30.97
CA HIS A 52 7.13 -18.54 32.05
C HIS A 52 7.48 -19.96 32.52
N VAL A 53 7.26 -20.20 33.83
CA VAL A 53 7.40 -21.51 34.48
C VAL A 53 6.07 -21.92 35.07
N ASN A 54 5.58 -23.11 34.72
CA ASN A 54 4.27 -23.64 35.08
C ASN A 54 4.37 -24.72 36.17
N ALA A 55 3.22 -25.19 36.65
CA ALA A 55 3.15 -26.29 37.60
C ALA A 55 3.87 -27.57 37.07
N GLY A 56 4.75 -28.15 37.86
CA GLY A 56 5.59 -29.30 37.51
C GLY A 56 7.01 -28.92 37.02
N GLU A 57 7.27 -27.66 36.70
CA GLU A 57 8.57 -27.18 36.21
C GLU A 57 9.43 -26.60 37.34
N VAL A 58 10.72 -26.37 37.03
CA VAL A 58 11.75 -25.99 38.02
C VAL A 58 12.21 -24.55 37.85
N LEU A 59 12.58 -23.92 38.96
CA LEU A 59 13.34 -22.66 39.03
C LEU A 59 14.70 -22.98 39.64
N LEU A 60 15.76 -22.91 38.83
CA LEU A 60 17.13 -23.12 39.31
C LEU A 60 17.77 -21.80 39.75
N PRO A 61 18.60 -21.82 40.81
CA PRO A 61 19.31 -20.67 41.26
C PRO A 61 20.46 -20.29 40.32
N GLU A 62 20.92 -19.07 40.45
CA GLU A 62 22.18 -18.66 39.85
C GLU A 62 23.36 -19.40 40.56
N VAL A 63 24.12 -20.13 39.76
CA VAL A 63 25.25 -20.91 40.31
C VAL A 63 26.51 -20.07 40.49
N ILE A 64 26.48 -18.76 40.15
CA ILE A 64 27.64 -17.87 40.10
C ILE A 64 27.54 -16.78 41.19
N ALA A 65 28.55 -16.63 42.03
CA ALA A 65 28.53 -15.73 43.16
C ALA A 65 28.79 -14.21 42.87
N GLN A 66 29.02 -13.77 41.64
CA GLN A 66 29.39 -12.37 41.30
C GLN A 66 28.96 -11.91 39.92
N SER A 67 27.76 -12.23 39.44
CA SER A 67 27.20 -11.63 38.23
C SER A 67 26.54 -10.28 38.52
N GLN A 68 26.62 -9.34 37.53
CA GLN A 68 25.89 -8.09 37.61
C GLN A 68 24.40 -8.28 37.28
N TRP A 69 24.02 -9.46 36.77
CA TRP A 69 22.65 -9.84 36.43
C TRP A 69 22.19 -10.98 37.35
N ASN A 70 20.92 -10.98 37.73
CA ASN A 70 20.30 -12.04 38.54
C ASN A 70 19.01 -12.52 37.91
N PHE A 71 18.62 -13.77 38.15
CA PHE A 71 17.29 -14.28 37.85
C PHE A 71 16.29 -13.86 38.94
N VAL A 72 15.15 -13.35 38.53
CA VAL A 72 14.01 -13.03 39.40
C VAL A 72 12.77 -13.68 38.84
N ALA A 73 12.09 -14.49 39.62
CA ALA A 73 10.78 -15.05 39.28
C ALA A 73 9.68 -14.20 39.93
N ILE A 74 8.64 -13.83 39.20
CA ILE A 74 7.50 -13.07 39.70
C ILE A 74 6.23 -13.90 39.51
N ALA A 75 5.50 -14.14 40.58
CA ALA A 75 4.23 -14.85 40.52
C ALA A 75 3.19 -14.06 39.72
N ILE A 76 2.62 -14.67 38.68
CA ILE A 76 1.54 -14.06 37.87
C ILE A 76 0.19 -14.24 38.58
N GLU A 77 0.02 -15.35 39.23
CA GLU A 77 -1.16 -15.75 39.98
C GLU A 77 -0.75 -16.34 41.34
N PRO A 78 -1.67 -16.57 42.28
CA PRO A 78 -1.33 -17.22 43.54
C PRO A 78 -0.64 -18.58 43.31
N THR A 79 0.59 -18.72 43.69
CA THR A 79 1.50 -19.82 43.33
C THR A 79 2.03 -20.52 44.57
N GLN A 80 2.09 -21.85 44.54
CA GLN A 80 2.73 -22.67 45.57
C GLN A 80 4.04 -23.24 45.07
N LEU A 81 5.11 -23.04 45.82
CA LEU A 81 6.47 -23.49 45.53
C LEU A 81 6.99 -24.45 46.60
N CYS A 82 7.72 -25.46 46.19
CA CYS A 82 8.40 -26.39 47.06
C CYS A 82 9.90 -26.19 46.95
N GLN A 83 10.59 -25.90 48.07
CA GLN A 83 12.04 -25.74 48.10
C GLN A 83 12.73 -27.10 48.23
N MET A 84 13.72 -27.34 47.38
CA MET A 84 14.47 -28.60 47.30
C MET A 84 15.97 -28.32 47.38
N SER A 85 16.75 -29.34 47.78
CA SER A 85 18.21 -29.22 47.82
C SER A 85 18.85 -29.44 46.45
N MET A 86 19.73 -28.52 46.04
CA MET A 86 20.49 -28.64 44.79
C MET A 86 21.37 -29.91 44.76
N VAL A 87 21.89 -30.32 45.93
CA VAL A 87 22.65 -31.56 46.06
C VAL A 87 21.82 -32.81 45.69
N ASP A 88 20.51 -32.81 46.03
CA ASP A 88 19.63 -33.95 45.70
C ASP A 88 19.31 -34.00 44.21
N LEU A 89 19.18 -32.84 43.54
CA LEU A 89 19.00 -32.78 42.07
C LEU A 89 20.21 -33.40 41.36
N VAL A 90 21.42 -32.96 41.75
CA VAL A 90 22.66 -33.40 41.10
C VAL A 90 22.95 -34.87 41.36
N LYS A 91 22.66 -35.37 42.56
CA LYS A 91 22.75 -36.81 42.86
C LYS A 91 21.73 -37.62 42.06
N GLY A 92 20.52 -37.09 41.85
CA GLY A 92 19.51 -37.73 41.00
C GLY A 92 19.99 -37.83 39.55
N ILE A 93 20.59 -36.79 39.00
CA ILE A 93 21.15 -36.77 37.64
C ILE A 93 22.28 -37.83 37.53
N ALA A 94 23.24 -37.85 38.46
CA ALA A 94 24.32 -38.82 38.47
C ALA A 94 23.84 -40.28 38.66
N ALA A 95 22.65 -40.46 39.25
CA ALA A 95 21.98 -41.76 39.35
C ALA A 95 21.06 -42.08 38.16
N ALA A 96 21.07 -41.27 37.09
CA ALA A 96 20.21 -41.34 35.90
C ALA A 96 18.71 -41.36 36.23
N ASP A 97 18.27 -40.64 37.28
CA ASP A 97 16.86 -40.45 37.62
C ASP A 97 16.18 -39.62 36.55
N SER A 98 15.20 -40.19 35.86
CA SER A 98 14.50 -39.55 34.76
C SER A 98 13.81 -38.24 35.15
N GLN A 99 13.30 -38.11 36.37
CA GLN A 99 12.65 -36.90 36.89
C GLN A 99 13.68 -35.77 37.11
N ALA A 100 14.88 -36.09 37.65
CA ALA A 100 15.93 -35.08 37.84
C ALA A 100 16.47 -34.56 36.50
N ILE A 101 16.61 -35.47 35.50
CA ILE A 101 17.05 -35.14 34.15
C ILE A 101 16.01 -34.21 33.47
N GLU A 102 14.73 -34.55 33.49
CA GLU A 102 13.65 -33.77 32.87
C GLU A 102 13.55 -32.33 33.45
N LEU A 103 13.74 -32.18 34.78
CA LEU A 103 13.74 -30.88 35.43
C LEU A 103 14.90 -30.01 34.95
N LEU A 104 16.12 -30.55 34.87
CA LEU A 104 17.30 -29.80 34.41
C LEU A 104 17.16 -29.43 32.91
N GLU A 105 16.77 -30.41 32.09
CA GLU A 105 16.60 -30.20 30.64
C GLU A 105 15.52 -29.17 30.36
N GLY A 106 14.41 -29.17 31.12
CA GLY A 106 13.34 -28.16 31.02
C GLY A 106 13.89 -26.74 31.26
N TRP A 107 14.66 -26.53 32.32
CA TRP A 107 15.24 -25.21 32.61
C TRP A 107 16.21 -24.74 31.53
N VAL A 108 17.12 -25.59 31.05
CA VAL A 108 18.11 -25.24 30.03
C VAL A 108 17.40 -24.96 28.68
N ASN A 109 16.33 -25.68 28.34
CA ASN A 109 15.53 -25.44 27.14
C ASN A 109 14.79 -24.10 27.20
N HIS A 110 14.24 -23.72 28.36
CA HIS A 110 13.64 -22.40 28.56
C HIS A 110 14.65 -21.26 28.35
N LEU A 111 15.89 -21.42 28.87
CA LEU A 111 16.96 -20.46 28.62
C LEU A 111 17.31 -20.35 27.14
N GLY A 112 17.41 -21.47 26.44
CA GLY A 112 17.63 -21.52 24.98
C GLY A 112 16.55 -20.78 24.20
N GLN A 113 15.28 -21.08 24.47
CA GLN A 113 14.15 -20.43 23.84
C GLN A 113 14.13 -18.91 24.06
N SER A 114 14.55 -18.45 25.25
CA SER A 114 14.64 -17.01 25.55
C SER A 114 15.70 -16.29 24.71
N LEU A 115 16.78 -16.99 24.30
CA LEU A 115 17.79 -16.45 23.40
C LEU A 115 17.27 -16.33 21.96
N SER A 116 16.53 -17.34 21.48
CA SER A 116 16.00 -17.33 20.11
C SER A 116 14.97 -16.21 19.90
N ALA A 117 14.19 -15.86 20.92
CA ALA A 117 13.24 -14.76 20.87
C ALA A 117 13.91 -13.37 20.70
N GLN A 118 15.22 -13.26 20.96
CA GLN A 118 16.00 -12.00 20.91
C GLN A 118 17.02 -11.97 19.74
N GLN A 119 17.06 -12.98 18.88
CA GLN A 119 18.01 -13.16 17.77
C GLN A 119 17.99 -12.09 16.66
N THR A 120 17.12 -11.10 16.70
CA THR A 120 17.04 -10.04 15.67
C THR A 120 18.27 -9.13 15.58
N VAL A 121 19.27 -9.27 16.49
CA VAL A 121 20.39 -8.33 16.61
C VAL A 121 21.77 -8.98 16.35
N LEU A 122 21.91 -10.29 16.48
CA LEU A 122 23.19 -10.99 16.34
C LEU A 122 23.05 -12.22 15.41
N THR A 123 24.06 -12.53 14.69
CA THR A 123 24.27 -13.53 13.62
C THR A 123 23.39 -14.79 13.60
N THR A 124 22.92 -15.15 12.40
CA THR A 124 22.31 -16.48 12.09
C THR A 124 23.41 -17.50 11.78
N PRO A 125 23.28 -18.78 12.21
CA PRO A 125 24.28 -19.80 11.92
C PRO A 125 24.43 -20.06 10.43
N LEU A 126 25.67 -20.00 9.94
CA LEU A 126 26.07 -20.35 8.58
C LEU A 126 26.73 -21.73 8.64
N ASN A 127 26.38 -22.67 7.80
CA ASN A 127 27.00 -24.02 7.70
C ASN A 127 26.74 -24.95 8.91
N LEU A 128 25.49 -25.36 9.11
CA LEU A 128 25.07 -26.32 10.16
C LEU A 128 25.56 -27.73 9.88
N VAL A 129 26.30 -28.28 10.83
CA VAL A 129 26.72 -29.71 10.84
C VAL A 129 25.84 -30.48 11.85
N GLN A 130 25.14 -31.52 11.39
CA GLN A 130 24.40 -32.42 12.28
C GLN A 130 25.25 -33.63 12.64
N THR A 131 25.53 -33.83 13.94
CA THR A 131 26.24 -35.00 14.43
C THR A 131 25.37 -36.26 14.48
N LEU A 132 25.85 -37.34 13.89
CA LEU A 132 25.17 -38.63 13.89
C LEU A 132 25.77 -39.65 14.92
N GLY A 133 26.85 -39.23 15.67
CA GLY A 133 27.58 -40.09 16.60
C GLY A 133 28.00 -39.35 17.89
N ARG A 134 28.66 -40.12 18.85
CA ARG A 134 29.19 -39.54 20.10
C ARG A 134 30.39 -38.63 19.87
N ASP A 135 31.19 -38.84 18.82
CA ASP A 135 32.36 -38.03 18.49
C ASP A 135 32.01 -37.14 17.28
N PHE A 136 32.50 -35.90 17.29
CA PHE A 136 32.33 -34.96 16.18
C PHE A 136 33.64 -34.21 15.86
N SER A 137 33.76 -33.77 14.62
CA SER A 137 34.80 -32.87 14.16
C SER A 137 34.20 -31.73 13.35
N LEU A 138 34.68 -30.51 13.55
CA LEU A 138 34.26 -29.31 12.84
C LEU A 138 35.46 -28.65 12.18
N SER A 139 35.30 -28.17 10.96
CA SER A 139 36.23 -27.30 10.26
C SER A 139 36.01 -25.83 10.70
N PRO A 140 37.01 -24.93 10.55
CA PRO A 140 36.82 -23.53 10.86
C PRO A 140 35.62 -22.90 10.14
N GLY A 141 34.76 -22.20 10.87
CA GLY A 141 33.53 -21.59 10.37
C GLY A 141 32.31 -22.53 10.24
N GLU A 142 32.44 -23.82 10.59
CA GLU A 142 31.30 -24.73 10.73
C GLU A 142 30.62 -24.54 12.09
N THR A 143 29.31 -24.73 12.13
CA THR A 143 28.49 -24.54 13.34
C THR A 143 27.86 -25.85 13.79
N LEU A 144 27.95 -26.12 15.10
CA LEU A 144 27.27 -27.22 15.78
C LEU A 144 26.04 -26.69 16.52
N GLN A 145 24.85 -27.24 16.25
CA GLN A 145 23.60 -26.90 16.91
C GLN A 145 22.99 -28.13 17.60
N GLY A 146 22.28 -27.93 18.71
CA GLY A 146 21.54 -28.97 19.40
C GLY A 146 20.37 -29.54 18.59
N ARG A 147 19.89 -30.75 18.94
CA ARG A 147 18.70 -31.36 18.31
C ARG A 147 17.41 -30.86 18.96
N GLN A 148 16.33 -30.86 18.20
CA GLN A 148 15.00 -30.58 18.75
C GLN A 148 14.63 -31.59 19.85
N GLN A 149 14.19 -31.08 20.99
CA GLN A 149 13.71 -31.84 22.15
C GLN A 149 14.75 -32.68 22.91
N THR A 150 16.06 -32.55 22.65
CA THR A 150 17.10 -33.24 23.41
C THR A 150 18.21 -32.26 23.80
N LEU A 151 18.56 -32.24 25.07
CA LEU A 151 19.71 -31.49 25.54
C LEU A 151 20.98 -32.27 25.22
N LEU A 152 21.94 -31.61 24.57
CA LEU A 152 23.25 -32.17 24.27
C LEU A 152 24.30 -31.50 25.14
N TRP A 153 25.21 -32.32 25.72
CA TRP A 153 26.36 -31.80 26.43
C TRP A 153 27.61 -31.97 25.58
N VAL A 154 28.24 -30.84 25.25
CA VAL A 154 29.40 -30.81 24.36
C VAL A 154 30.66 -30.66 25.16
N LYS A 155 31.60 -31.62 25.01
CA LYS A 155 32.93 -31.58 25.65
C LYS A 155 33.98 -31.53 24.54
N LEU A 156 34.75 -30.44 24.52
CA LEU A 156 35.81 -30.25 23.55
C LEU A 156 37.06 -31.00 24.00
N GLN A 157 37.70 -31.70 23.07
CA GLN A 157 38.99 -32.37 23.29
C GLN A 157 40.13 -31.58 22.70
N GLN A 158 39.88 -30.86 21.57
CA GLN A 158 40.85 -30.05 20.88
C GLN A 158 40.12 -28.93 20.12
N GLY A 159 40.74 -27.73 20.02
CA GLY A 159 40.27 -26.58 19.31
C GLY A 159 39.43 -25.62 20.16
N ASN A 160 39.05 -24.48 19.56
CA ASN A 160 38.24 -23.42 20.17
C ASN A 160 36.94 -23.25 19.44
N THR A 161 35.87 -22.90 20.18
CA THR A 161 34.57 -22.56 19.60
C THR A 161 34.00 -21.31 20.26
N HIS A 162 33.23 -20.55 19.53
CA HIS A 162 32.49 -19.39 19.99
C HIS A 162 31.02 -19.74 20.22
N TRP A 163 30.52 -19.49 21.42
CA TRP A 163 29.08 -19.69 21.70
C TRP A 163 28.25 -18.57 21.09
N MET A 164 27.22 -18.93 20.34
CA MET A 164 26.33 -18.01 19.62
C MET A 164 27.06 -17.07 18.62
N GLY A 165 28.26 -17.48 18.14
CA GLY A 165 29.09 -16.67 17.24
C GLY A 165 29.69 -15.43 17.88
N VAL A 166 29.80 -15.38 19.21
CA VAL A 166 30.38 -14.25 19.94
C VAL A 166 31.83 -14.55 20.32
N GLU A 167 32.77 -13.77 19.77
CA GLU A 167 34.22 -13.97 19.95
C GLU A 167 34.67 -13.97 21.42
N GLU A 168 33.96 -13.23 22.29
CA GLU A 168 34.29 -13.14 23.73
C GLU A 168 33.83 -14.38 24.54
N LEU A 169 32.95 -15.22 23.97
CA LEU A 169 32.37 -16.39 24.64
C LEU A 169 32.96 -17.69 24.07
N THR A 170 34.24 -17.91 24.40
CA THR A 170 35.04 -19.01 23.84
C THR A 170 35.04 -20.23 24.73
N LEU A 171 34.70 -21.40 24.17
CA LEU A 171 34.87 -22.73 24.77
C LEU A 171 36.09 -23.40 24.17
N ASN A 172 36.86 -24.08 25.02
CA ASN A 172 38.09 -24.78 24.66
C ASN A 172 38.18 -26.15 25.36
N SER A 173 39.28 -26.87 25.17
CA SER A 173 39.48 -28.21 25.74
C SER A 173 39.54 -28.26 27.26
N THR A 174 39.74 -27.12 27.96
CA THR A 174 39.73 -27.02 29.42
C THR A 174 38.35 -26.67 29.98
N SER A 175 37.41 -26.30 29.13
CA SER A 175 36.04 -25.97 29.52
C SER A 175 35.28 -27.23 29.95
N PRO A 176 34.40 -27.14 30.98
CA PRO A 176 33.53 -28.25 31.36
C PRO A 176 32.58 -28.62 30.22
N ALA A 177 31.95 -29.79 30.34
CA ALA A 177 30.90 -30.17 29.39
C ALA A 177 29.80 -29.11 29.35
N PHE A 178 29.51 -28.52 28.17
CA PHE A 178 28.63 -27.36 28.00
C PHE A 178 27.28 -27.82 27.45
N PRO A 179 26.15 -27.43 28.08
CA PRO A 179 24.82 -27.84 27.59
C PRO A 179 24.39 -26.97 26.41
N LEU A 180 23.91 -27.63 25.34
CA LEU A 180 23.50 -27.05 24.05
C LEU A 180 22.10 -27.50 23.71
N THR A 181 21.19 -26.54 23.51
CA THR A 181 19.81 -26.75 23.05
C THR A 181 19.68 -26.52 21.54
N SER A 182 18.49 -26.77 20.97
CA SER A 182 18.19 -26.49 19.56
C SER A 182 18.26 -25.00 19.21
N ASP A 183 18.21 -24.14 20.18
CA ASP A 183 18.21 -22.68 20.04
C ASP A 183 19.59 -22.05 20.27
N MET A 184 20.61 -22.88 20.56
CA MET A 184 21.98 -22.47 20.79
C MET A 184 22.91 -23.15 19.79
N TRP A 185 24.03 -22.53 19.44
CA TRP A 185 25.06 -23.10 18.57
C TRP A 185 26.47 -22.74 19.00
N LEU A 186 27.43 -23.54 18.56
CA LEU A 186 28.86 -23.33 18.69
C LEU A 186 29.46 -23.13 17.29
N GLU A 187 30.23 -22.11 17.08
CA GLU A 187 30.96 -21.85 15.83
C GLU A 187 32.43 -22.18 16.02
N ALA A 188 32.99 -22.97 15.13
CA ALA A 188 34.40 -23.39 15.24
C ALA A 188 35.31 -22.25 14.76
N GLU A 189 36.26 -21.80 15.62
CA GLU A 189 37.30 -20.85 15.27
C GLU A 189 38.45 -21.55 14.50
N ASP A 190 38.81 -22.75 14.95
CA ASP A 190 39.83 -23.60 14.35
C ASP A 190 39.33 -25.02 14.12
N ALA A 191 40.16 -26.00 13.81
CA ALA A 191 39.77 -27.39 13.70
C ALA A 191 39.44 -27.98 15.07
N VAL A 192 38.16 -28.31 15.30
CA VAL A 192 37.61 -28.75 16.58
C VAL A 192 37.34 -30.26 16.56
N ILE A 193 37.75 -30.92 17.60
CA ILE A 193 37.37 -32.33 17.91
C ILE A 193 36.74 -32.39 19.29
N GLY A 194 35.60 -33.01 19.41
CA GLY A 194 34.87 -33.12 20.67
C GLY A 194 33.92 -34.32 20.75
N GLN A 195 33.28 -34.42 21.91
CA GLN A 195 32.28 -35.45 22.18
C GLN A 195 30.95 -34.83 22.55
N VAL A 196 29.88 -35.50 22.13
CA VAL A 196 28.50 -35.18 22.52
C VAL A 196 28.02 -36.23 23.50
N LEU A 197 27.58 -35.78 24.66
CA LEU A 197 27.07 -36.60 25.75
C LEU A 197 25.58 -36.29 25.95
N THR A 198 24.79 -37.24 26.45
CA THR A 198 23.45 -36.95 26.98
C THR A 198 23.53 -36.62 28.46
N THR A 199 22.49 -36.03 29.03
CA THR A 199 22.42 -35.71 30.46
C THR A 199 22.60 -36.96 31.33
N ALA A 200 22.17 -38.14 30.85
CA ALA A 200 22.34 -39.43 31.53
C ALA A 200 23.75 -40.02 31.45
N ASP A 201 24.62 -39.54 30.52
CA ASP A 201 26.01 -39.99 30.39
C ASP A 201 26.95 -39.23 31.34
N LEU A 202 26.49 -38.22 32.11
CA LEU A 202 27.26 -37.40 33.02
C LEU A 202 27.32 -38.08 34.43
N GLU A 203 28.33 -38.92 34.66
CA GLU A 203 28.53 -39.64 35.92
C GLU A 203 29.04 -38.78 37.08
N ASN A 204 29.61 -37.57 36.78
CA ASN A 204 30.21 -36.72 37.78
C ASN A 204 29.31 -35.50 38.10
N SER A 205 28.87 -35.43 39.35
CA SER A 205 28.05 -34.31 39.88
C SER A 205 28.69 -32.93 39.77
N GLU A 206 30.02 -32.83 39.89
CA GLU A 206 30.77 -31.57 39.78
C GLU A 206 30.77 -31.05 38.32
N GLU A 207 30.80 -31.95 37.35
CA GLU A 207 30.80 -31.59 35.90
C GLU A 207 29.45 -30.99 35.45
N VAL A 208 28.34 -31.51 35.97
CA VAL A 208 27.00 -30.96 35.71
C VAL A 208 26.88 -29.52 36.25
N LEU A 209 27.32 -29.29 37.50
CA LEU A 209 27.27 -27.96 38.11
C LEU A 209 28.21 -26.97 37.41
N ALA A 210 29.44 -27.43 37.06
CA ALA A 210 30.37 -26.58 36.32
C ALA A 210 29.88 -26.19 34.93
N GLY A 211 29.25 -27.12 34.21
CA GLY A 211 28.64 -26.83 32.92
C GLY A 211 27.44 -25.88 32.99
N LEU A 212 26.57 -26.05 34.00
CA LEU A 212 25.46 -25.14 34.24
C LEU A 212 25.93 -23.75 34.65
N ALA A 213 26.95 -23.64 35.48
CA ALA A 213 27.60 -22.40 35.87
C ALA A 213 28.19 -21.67 34.66
N SER A 214 28.86 -22.41 33.74
CA SER A 214 29.37 -21.86 32.49
C SER A 214 28.26 -21.35 31.58
N LEU A 215 27.16 -22.09 31.46
CA LEU A 215 26.00 -21.64 30.71
C LEU A 215 25.41 -20.35 31.29
N HIS A 216 25.19 -20.26 32.61
CA HIS A 216 24.66 -19.04 33.24
C HIS A 216 25.62 -17.85 33.07
N THR A 217 26.95 -18.08 33.15
CA THR A 217 27.97 -17.05 32.90
C THR A 217 27.87 -16.50 31.50
N TYR A 218 27.82 -17.39 30.48
CA TYR A 218 27.76 -17.01 29.09
C TYR A 218 26.42 -16.35 28.74
N PHE A 219 25.34 -16.84 29.33
CA PHE A 219 24.01 -16.28 29.18
C PHE A 219 23.96 -14.82 29.67
N PHE A 220 24.43 -14.52 30.86
CA PHE A 220 24.46 -13.17 31.41
C PHE A 220 25.46 -12.25 30.70
N HIS A 221 26.60 -12.77 30.28
CA HIS A 221 27.55 -12.01 29.49
C HIS A 221 26.98 -11.60 28.13
N TYR A 222 26.28 -12.52 27.48
CA TYR A 222 25.56 -12.24 26.25
C TYR A 222 24.51 -11.11 26.41
N PHE A 223 23.77 -11.10 27.53
CA PHE A 223 22.85 -10.02 27.86
C PHE A 223 23.56 -8.69 28.13
N SER A 224 24.73 -8.72 28.73
CA SER A 224 25.56 -7.52 28.94
C SER A 224 26.02 -6.92 27.61
N LEU A 225 26.45 -7.75 26.68
CA LEU A 225 26.81 -7.32 25.31
C LEU A 225 25.64 -6.73 24.57
N LEU A 226 24.47 -7.36 24.66
CA LEU A 226 23.23 -6.83 24.08
C LEU A 226 22.86 -5.46 24.67
N ALA A 227 22.93 -5.30 26.01
CA ALA A 227 22.60 -4.05 26.66
C ALA A 227 23.57 -2.93 26.26
N ASN A 228 24.88 -3.24 26.16
CA ASN A 228 25.88 -2.28 25.72
C ASN A 228 25.66 -1.87 24.24
N LYS A 229 25.31 -2.81 23.40
CA LYS A 229 25.03 -2.53 21.97
C LYS A 229 23.76 -1.68 21.78
N GLU A 230 22.73 -1.95 22.59
CA GLU A 230 21.52 -1.12 22.63
C GLU A 230 21.81 0.31 23.13
N ALA A 231 22.61 0.44 24.22
CA ALA A 231 23.03 1.73 24.74
C ALA A 231 23.90 2.52 23.74
N GLU A 232 24.76 1.83 22.96
CA GLU A 232 25.56 2.45 21.92
C GLU A 232 24.70 2.93 20.75
N VAL A 233 23.67 2.17 20.38
CA VAL A 233 22.67 2.55 19.37
C VAL A 233 21.85 3.75 19.87
N GLU A 234 21.37 3.74 21.12
CA GLU A 234 20.64 4.88 21.72
C GLU A 234 21.51 6.13 21.81
N PHE A 235 22.78 5.99 22.18
CA PHE A 235 23.71 7.13 22.26
C PHE A 235 24.01 7.72 20.87
N ARG A 236 24.15 6.88 19.85
CA ARG A 236 24.30 7.31 18.45
C ARG A 236 23.06 8.04 17.96
N GLN A 237 21.87 7.49 18.25
CA GLN A 237 20.58 8.13 17.95
C GLN A 237 20.42 9.47 18.67
N PHE A 238 20.92 9.60 19.92
CA PHE A 238 20.91 10.87 20.65
C PHE A 238 21.81 11.92 19.99
N GLN A 239 23.03 11.54 19.56
CA GLN A 239 23.94 12.45 18.85
C GLN A 239 23.37 12.88 17.48
N GLU A 240 22.77 11.95 16.74
CA GLU A 240 22.12 12.27 15.48
C GLU A 240 20.90 13.20 15.66
N ARG A 241 20.15 13.04 16.77
CA ARG A 241 19.05 13.93 17.16
C ARG A 241 19.52 15.34 17.46
N GLU A 242 20.63 15.49 18.15
CA GLU A 242 21.19 16.79 18.53
C GLU A 242 21.72 17.54 17.29
N GLN A 243 22.39 16.83 16.38
CA GLN A 243 22.81 17.36 15.08
C GLN A 243 21.59 17.74 14.21
N PHE A 244 20.55 16.92 14.18
CA PHE A 244 19.33 17.20 13.44
C PHE A 244 18.58 18.43 13.98
N ASN A 245 18.46 18.58 15.29
CA ASN A 245 17.85 19.76 15.91
C ASN A 245 18.62 21.05 15.61
N GLN A 246 19.95 21.02 15.59
CA GLN A 246 20.75 22.17 15.17
C GLN A 246 20.51 22.50 13.69
N GLN A 247 20.46 21.50 12.80
CA GLN A 247 20.18 21.70 11.37
C GLN A 247 18.76 22.23 11.11
N VAL A 248 17.74 21.79 11.87
CA VAL A 248 16.36 22.31 11.78
C VAL A 248 16.28 23.77 12.22
N ILE A 249 17.03 24.19 13.25
CA ILE A 249 17.09 25.58 13.70
C ILE A 249 17.83 26.45 12.67
N GLU A 250 18.93 25.96 12.10
CA GLU A 250 19.65 26.66 11.03
C GLU A 250 18.83 26.71 9.74
N GLY A 251 18.09 25.64 9.40
CA GLY A 251 17.15 25.60 8.28
C GLY A 251 16.00 26.60 8.45
N ALA A 252 15.39 26.66 9.64
CA ALA A 252 14.32 27.61 9.92
C ALA A 252 14.78 29.06 9.88
N LEU A 253 16.03 29.35 10.32
CA LEU A 253 16.65 30.68 10.18
C LEU A 253 16.99 31.01 8.73
N SER A 254 17.41 30.02 7.94
CA SER A 254 17.65 30.15 6.50
C SER A 254 16.34 30.38 5.73
N ASP A 255 15.25 29.71 6.08
CA ASP A 255 13.92 29.91 5.48
C ASP A 255 13.36 31.31 5.78
N LEU A 256 13.59 31.83 6.97
CA LEU A 256 13.26 33.21 7.32
C LEU A 256 14.10 34.23 6.53
N ALA A 257 15.35 33.91 6.20
CA ALA A 257 16.21 34.74 5.38
C ALA A 257 15.85 34.72 3.87
N THR A 258 15.30 33.57 3.37
CA THR A 258 14.88 33.42 1.97
C THR A 258 13.55 34.11 1.65
N VAL A 259 12.71 34.41 2.62
CA VAL A 259 11.49 35.22 2.44
C VAL A 259 11.84 36.65 2.06
N LEU A 260 13.07 37.09 2.26
CA LEU A 260 13.57 38.45 1.94
C LEU A 260 14.36 38.56 0.63
N GLN A 261 14.53 37.46 -0.13
CA GLN A 261 15.21 37.48 -1.45
C GLN A 261 14.37 36.81 -2.54
N PRO A 262 14.23 37.40 -3.76
CA PRO A 262 13.46 36.83 -4.85
C PRO A 262 14.19 35.62 -5.46
N GLN A 263 13.49 34.52 -5.50
CA GLN A 263 13.67 33.29 -6.28
C GLN A 263 15.02 33.13 -7.02
N GLN A 264 15.98 32.52 -6.37
CA GLN A 264 16.96 31.65 -7.01
C GLN A 264 16.73 30.23 -6.50
N GLU A 265 16.81 29.25 -7.41
CA GLU A 265 16.59 27.83 -7.19
C GLU A 265 17.16 27.38 -5.84
N ALA A 266 16.29 26.93 -4.95
CA ALA A 266 16.67 26.34 -3.68
C ALA A 266 17.54 25.10 -3.95
N VAL A 267 18.84 25.28 -3.86
CA VAL A 267 19.80 24.18 -3.75
C VAL A 267 19.50 23.54 -2.40
N PHE A 268 18.71 22.46 -2.40
CA PHE A 268 18.62 21.61 -1.25
C PHE A 268 20.03 21.18 -0.85
N SER A 269 20.44 21.53 0.35
CA SER A 269 21.73 21.13 0.92
C SER A 269 21.90 19.63 0.76
N GLN A 270 23.06 19.20 0.27
CA GLN A 270 23.42 17.78 0.14
C GLN A 270 23.64 17.11 1.50
N GLU A 271 23.15 17.70 2.56
CA GLU A 271 23.32 17.31 3.97
C GLU A 271 21.97 16.87 4.52
N GLY A 272 21.88 15.60 4.92
CA GLY A 272 20.67 14.98 5.49
C GLY A 272 20.82 13.47 5.55
N PRO A 273 19.87 12.77 6.20
CA PRO A 273 19.88 11.31 6.23
C PRO A 273 20.01 10.72 4.82
N PRO A 274 20.90 9.74 4.59
CA PRO A 274 21.17 9.20 3.25
C PRO A 274 19.92 8.77 2.48
N LEU A 275 18.94 8.21 3.18
CA LEU A 275 17.67 7.81 2.59
C LEU A 275 16.88 9.01 2.02
N LEU A 276 16.81 10.11 2.76
CA LEU A 276 16.11 11.32 2.33
C LEU A 276 16.81 11.96 1.11
N VAL A 277 18.13 11.96 1.10
CA VAL A 277 18.93 12.48 -0.02
C VAL A 277 18.74 11.61 -1.29
N ALA A 278 18.75 10.27 -1.15
CA ALA A 278 18.46 9.35 -2.25
C ALA A 278 17.02 9.56 -2.79
N PHE A 279 16.05 9.64 -1.87
CA PHE A 279 14.66 9.92 -2.22
C PHE A 279 14.50 11.27 -2.94
N GLY A 280 15.19 12.30 -2.45
CA GLY A 280 15.24 13.63 -3.07
C GLY A 280 15.86 13.63 -4.48
N ALA A 281 16.86 12.80 -4.72
CA ALA A 281 17.46 12.63 -6.05
C ALA A 281 16.47 12.00 -7.03
N VAL A 282 15.76 10.95 -6.63
CA VAL A 282 14.66 10.33 -7.41
C VAL A 282 13.53 11.33 -7.63
N GLY A 283 13.11 12.03 -6.57
CA GLY A 283 12.04 13.04 -6.63
C GLY A 283 12.35 14.15 -7.64
N ARG A 284 13.57 14.71 -7.62
CA ARG A 284 14.00 15.74 -8.59
C ARG A 284 13.94 15.23 -10.03
N SER A 285 14.39 14.00 -10.29
CA SER A 285 14.30 13.39 -11.62
C SER A 285 12.84 13.28 -12.12
N LEU A 286 11.90 13.06 -11.21
CA LEU A 286 10.46 12.95 -11.51
C LEU A 286 9.70 14.28 -11.41
N GLY A 287 10.37 15.37 -10.98
CA GLY A 287 9.73 16.67 -10.72
C GLY A 287 8.78 16.64 -9.53
N ILE A 288 9.12 15.89 -8.48
CA ILE A 288 8.39 15.72 -7.24
C ILE A 288 9.18 16.39 -6.10
N GLU A 289 8.51 17.18 -5.27
CA GLU A 289 9.07 17.73 -4.03
C GLU A 289 9.00 16.66 -2.92
N ILE A 290 10.13 16.31 -2.35
CA ILE A 290 10.23 15.35 -1.26
C ILE A 290 10.31 16.11 0.06
N ARG A 291 9.43 15.73 1.02
CA ARG A 291 9.33 16.34 2.34
C ARG A 291 9.75 15.34 3.42
N PRO A 292 10.52 15.77 4.42
CA PRO A 292 10.85 14.93 5.56
C PRO A 292 9.59 14.65 6.39
N PRO A 293 9.47 13.45 7.00
CA PRO A 293 8.42 13.18 7.97
C PRO A 293 8.60 14.00 9.25
N ALA A 294 7.51 14.22 9.97
CA ALA A 294 7.53 14.97 11.24
C ALA A 294 8.20 14.20 12.39
N GLU A 295 8.28 12.88 12.30
CA GLU A 295 8.95 11.99 13.26
C GLU A 295 10.33 11.63 12.74
N ASP A 296 11.26 11.34 13.67
CA ASP A 296 12.62 10.90 13.32
C ASP A 296 12.59 9.58 12.54
N LEU A 297 13.30 9.56 11.38
CA LEU A 297 13.37 8.41 10.49
C LEU A 297 13.88 7.14 11.17
N ASN A 298 14.72 7.28 12.20
CA ASN A 298 15.28 6.15 12.94
C ASN A 298 14.29 5.52 13.94
N SER A 299 13.25 6.26 14.33
CA SER A 299 12.20 5.76 15.23
C SER A 299 11.05 5.07 14.48
N ILE A 300 11.02 5.17 13.15
CA ILE A 300 9.91 4.72 12.31
C ILE A 300 10.19 3.32 11.76
N LYS A 301 9.26 2.37 11.92
CA LYS A 301 9.36 0.99 11.40
C LYS A 301 9.55 0.91 9.86
N ASP A 302 8.98 1.85 9.11
CA ASP A 302 9.14 1.95 7.64
C ASP A 302 9.43 3.41 7.24
N PRO A 303 10.71 3.80 7.19
CA PRO A 303 11.10 5.16 6.84
C PRO A 303 10.77 5.50 5.37
N VAL A 304 10.75 4.52 4.46
CA VAL A 304 10.40 4.72 3.04
C VAL A 304 8.94 5.12 2.90
N ALA A 305 8.04 4.39 3.58
CA ALA A 305 6.62 4.72 3.59
C ALA A 305 6.34 6.06 4.29
N ALA A 306 7.07 6.40 5.35
CA ALA A 306 6.93 7.66 6.06
C ALA A 306 7.32 8.88 5.19
N ILE A 307 8.45 8.81 4.47
CA ILE A 307 8.87 9.86 3.53
C ILE A 307 7.85 9.98 2.39
N ALA A 308 7.40 8.86 1.83
CA ALA A 308 6.41 8.85 0.76
C ALA A 308 5.10 9.51 1.21
N GLN A 309 4.67 9.27 2.45
CA GLN A 309 3.50 9.87 3.03
C GLN A 309 3.67 11.38 3.29
N ALA A 310 4.78 11.80 3.92
CA ALA A 310 5.07 13.22 4.16
C ALA A 310 5.15 13.99 2.83
N SER A 311 5.68 13.36 1.78
CA SER A 311 5.75 13.89 0.43
C SER A 311 4.45 13.72 -0.37
N GLN A 312 3.43 13.06 0.19
CA GLN A 312 2.14 12.79 -0.47
C GLN A 312 2.25 12.06 -1.80
N ILE A 313 3.17 11.13 -1.91
CA ILE A 313 3.39 10.32 -3.10
C ILE A 313 3.04 8.85 -2.85
N ARG A 314 2.76 8.13 -3.92
CA ARG A 314 2.64 6.67 -3.88
C ARG A 314 3.95 6.04 -4.26
N ILE A 315 4.27 4.96 -3.59
CA ILE A 315 5.43 4.12 -3.87
C ILE A 315 4.96 2.70 -4.17
N ARG A 316 5.72 2.01 -5.00
CA ARG A 316 5.53 0.59 -5.27
C ARG A 316 6.86 -0.14 -5.14
N ARG A 317 6.87 -1.18 -4.33
CA ARG A 317 8.00 -2.09 -4.23
C ARG A 317 8.04 -2.98 -5.49
N ILE A 318 9.20 -3.10 -6.10
CA ILE A 318 9.44 -3.89 -7.30
C ILE A 318 10.68 -4.77 -7.09
N THR A 319 10.78 -5.85 -7.89
CA THR A 319 11.97 -6.68 -7.96
C THR A 319 12.73 -6.34 -9.25
N LEU A 320 14.02 -6.06 -9.13
CA LEU A 320 14.90 -5.81 -10.26
C LEU A 320 15.18 -7.16 -10.95
N ALA A 321 14.67 -7.33 -12.17
CA ALA A 321 14.91 -8.52 -12.99
C ALA A 321 16.26 -8.42 -13.70
N ASP A 322 16.81 -9.54 -14.17
CA ASP A 322 18.05 -9.52 -14.96
C ASP A 322 17.90 -8.65 -16.22
N GLY A 323 18.90 -7.81 -16.49
CA GLY A 323 18.87 -6.89 -17.62
C GLY A 323 18.03 -5.62 -17.43
N TRP A 324 17.54 -5.32 -16.20
CA TRP A 324 16.72 -4.14 -15.93
C TRP A 324 17.41 -2.82 -16.30
N TRP A 325 18.74 -2.78 -16.26
CA TRP A 325 19.54 -1.57 -16.55
C TRP A 325 19.55 -1.17 -18.02
N ASP A 326 19.19 -2.08 -18.95
CA ASP A 326 19.06 -1.81 -20.38
C ASP A 326 17.66 -1.28 -20.76
N GLN A 327 16.74 -1.21 -19.80
CA GLN A 327 15.35 -0.80 -20.01
C GLN A 327 15.02 0.48 -19.24
N ASP A 328 14.48 1.48 -19.93
CA ASP A 328 14.02 2.72 -19.29
C ASP A 328 12.74 2.46 -18.49
N GLN A 329 12.86 2.27 -17.19
CA GLN A 329 11.75 2.08 -16.25
C GLN A 329 11.53 3.30 -15.34
N GLY A 330 12.17 4.44 -15.65
CA GLY A 330 12.13 5.65 -14.84
C GLY A 330 13.09 5.63 -13.65
N ALA A 331 13.06 6.71 -12.85
CA ALA A 331 13.90 6.82 -11.67
C ALA A 331 13.37 5.97 -10.51
N MET A 332 14.26 5.28 -9.81
CA MET A 332 13.94 4.34 -8.73
C MET A 332 14.83 4.57 -7.50
N LEU A 333 14.29 4.26 -6.33
CA LEU A 333 15.07 4.13 -5.10
C LEU A 333 15.42 2.65 -4.92
N ALA A 334 16.70 2.34 -4.72
CA ALA A 334 17.17 0.99 -4.47
C ALA A 334 18.10 0.96 -3.25
N TYR A 335 18.53 -0.24 -2.88
CA TYR A 335 19.50 -0.47 -1.83
C TYR A 335 20.68 -1.28 -2.37
N THR A 336 21.85 -1.04 -1.84
CA THR A 336 23.00 -1.93 -2.04
C THR A 336 22.81 -3.20 -1.20
N GLN A 337 23.59 -4.25 -1.44
CA GLN A 337 23.62 -5.44 -0.57
C GLN A 337 23.97 -5.12 0.88
N LEU A 338 24.63 -3.98 1.15
CA LEU A 338 24.95 -3.45 2.47
C LEU A 338 23.81 -2.55 3.04
N GLU A 339 22.61 -2.65 2.50
CA GLU A 339 21.41 -1.88 2.89
C GLU A 339 21.55 -0.36 2.80
N ARG A 340 22.51 0.16 2.05
CA ARG A 340 22.66 1.60 1.83
C ARG A 340 21.65 2.07 0.76
N PRO A 341 20.88 3.14 1.01
CA PRO A 341 19.94 3.67 0.04
C PRO A 341 20.68 4.38 -1.10
N VAL A 342 20.30 4.08 -2.34
CA VAL A 342 20.86 4.67 -3.55
C VAL A 342 19.75 5.07 -4.52
N ALA A 343 19.98 6.13 -5.31
CA ALA A 343 19.07 6.53 -6.37
C ALA A 343 19.53 6.00 -7.72
N LEU A 344 18.66 5.31 -8.43
CA LEU A 344 18.84 4.86 -9.80
C LEU A 344 18.21 5.87 -10.73
N LEU A 345 19.02 6.61 -11.47
CA LEU A 345 18.58 7.72 -12.31
C LEU A 345 18.83 7.38 -13.79
N PRO A 346 17.77 7.38 -14.64
CA PRO A 346 17.94 7.14 -16.06
C PRO A 346 18.67 8.32 -16.73
N THR A 347 19.56 8.02 -17.67
CA THR A 347 20.24 8.99 -18.53
C THR A 347 19.54 9.12 -19.88
N ALA A 348 19.90 10.15 -20.66
CA ALA A 348 19.35 10.35 -22.00
C ALA A 348 19.64 9.18 -22.96
N ASN A 349 20.71 8.41 -22.72
CA ASN A 349 21.16 7.29 -23.56
C ASN A 349 20.52 5.95 -23.18
N ARG A 350 19.52 5.92 -22.27
CA ARG A 350 18.87 4.74 -21.70
C ARG A 350 19.68 3.96 -20.67
N ASP A 351 20.89 4.41 -20.35
CA ASP A 351 21.69 3.83 -19.29
C ASP A 351 21.24 4.36 -17.94
N TYR A 352 21.56 3.66 -16.86
CA TYR A 352 21.31 4.11 -15.51
C TYR A 352 22.59 4.61 -14.84
N VAL A 353 22.44 5.62 -13.99
CA VAL A 353 23.48 6.09 -13.08
C VAL A 353 23.02 5.86 -11.65
N ILE A 354 23.84 5.18 -10.86
CA ILE A 354 23.65 5.09 -9.41
C ILE A 354 24.18 6.36 -8.78
N PHE A 355 23.36 7.04 -8.00
CA PHE A 355 23.77 8.09 -7.09
C PHE A 355 23.78 7.54 -5.67
N ASP A 356 24.98 7.43 -5.08
CA ASP A 356 25.16 7.04 -3.68
C ASP A 356 25.31 8.33 -2.83
N PRO A 357 24.33 8.62 -1.94
CA PRO A 357 24.37 9.82 -1.12
C PRO A 357 25.49 9.79 -0.05
N VAL A 358 25.92 8.60 0.41
CA VAL A 358 26.98 8.43 1.41
C VAL A 358 28.35 8.65 0.79
N ALA A 359 28.62 7.99 -0.33
CA ALA A 359 29.89 8.14 -1.05
C ALA A 359 29.93 9.42 -1.91
N ARG A 360 28.79 10.09 -2.11
CA ARG A 360 28.63 11.27 -3.00
C ARG A 360 29.14 11.04 -4.43
N THR A 361 29.02 9.79 -4.91
CA THR A 361 29.50 9.36 -6.22
C THR A 361 28.36 9.12 -7.20
N ARG A 362 28.65 9.31 -8.49
CA ARG A 362 27.75 8.91 -9.58
C ARG A 362 28.49 7.91 -10.45
N ILE A 363 27.94 6.70 -10.57
CA ILE A 363 28.57 5.58 -11.26
C ILE A 363 27.58 5.04 -12.29
N SER A 364 28.01 4.90 -13.55
CA SER A 364 27.18 4.28 -14.59
C SER A 364 26.95 2.80 -14.28
N VAL A 365 25.73 2.34 -14.43
CA VAL A 365 25.35 0.95 -14.16
C VAL A 365 25.83 0.07 -15.30
N ASN A 366 26.49 -1.01 -14.93
CA ASN A 366 26.81 -2.14 -15.80
C ASN A 366 26.40 -3.44 -15.08
N GLU A 367 26.50 -4.58 -15.72
CA GLU A 367 26.13 -5.88 -15.15
C GLU A 367 26.82 -6.17 -13.80
N SER A 368 28.09 -5.83 -13.66
CA SER A 368 28.85 -6.05 -12.43
C SER A 368 28.34 -5.18 -11.27
N ILE A 369 28.00 -3.92 -11.55
CA ILE A 369 27.45 -2.99 -10.55
C ILE A 369 26.00 -3.32 -10.23
N ALA A 370 25.21 -3.72 -11.23
CA ALA A 370 23.82 -4.15 -11.01
C ALA A 370 23.73 -5.32 -10.03
N LYS A 371 24.68 -6.26 -10.05
CA LYS A 371 24.78 -7.38 -9.10
C LYS A 371 25.12 -6.97 -7.66
N THR A 372 25.60 -5.75 -7.41
CA THR A 372 25.87 -5.24 -6.05
C THR A 372 24.63 -4.63 -5.39
N LEU A 373 23.54 -4.51 -6.12
CA LEU A 373 22.28 -3.99 -5.62
C LEU A 373 21.43 -5.11 -5.01
N SER A 374 20.63 -4.74 -4.01
CA SER A 374 19.53 -5.58 -3.54
C SER A 374 18.52 -5.78 -4.68
N PRO A 375 17.90 -6.96 -4.80
CA PRO A 375 16.88 -7.20 -5.82
C PRO A 375 15.62 -6.36 -5.62
N LEU A 376 15.49 -5.66 -4.50
CA LEU A 376 14.32 -4.86 -4.16
C LEU A 376 14.58 -3.38 -4.43
N ALA A 377 13.64 -2.75 -5.14
CA ALA A 377 13.64 -1.31 -5.40
C ALA A 377 12.24 -0.71 -5.22
N TYR A 378 12.16 0.62 -5.18
CA TYR A 378 10.91 1.36 -5.05
C TYR A 378 10.75 2.34 -6.20
N VAL A 379 9.60 2.28 -6.87
CA VAL A 379 9.16 3.24 -7.88
C VAL A 379 8.26 4.27 -7.21
N LEU A 380 8.52 5.55 -7.51
CA LEU A 380 7.75 6.68 -7.03
C LEU A 380 6.76 7.14 -8.12
N TYR A 381 5.53 7.44 -7.72
CA TYR A 381 4.50 7.94 -8.62
C TYR A 381 4.21 9.40 -8.34
N ARG A 382 4.27 10.22 -9.41
CA ARG A 382 3.98 11.65 -9.32
C ARG A 382 2.47 11.87 -9.10
N PRO A 383 2.06 12.59 -8.02
CA PRO A 383 0.66 12.89 -7.77
C PRO A 383 0.14 14.00 -8.70
N LEU A 384 -1.16 13.99 -8.99
CA LEU A 384 -1.83 15.11 -9.64
C LEU A 384 -1.91 16.31 -8.69
N PRO A 385 -1.86 17.56 -9.21
CA PRO A 385 -2.06 18.76 -8.41
C PRO A 385 -3.39 18.72 -7.64
N GLN A 386 -3.41 19.25 -6.43
CA GLN A 386 -4.58 19.21 -5.53
C GLN A 386 -5.72 20.16 -5.90
N VAL A 387 -5.56 20.94 -6.96
CA VAL A 387 -6.57 21.87 -7.47
C VAL A 387 -7.54 21.19 -8.45
N ALA A 388 -8.66 21.85 -8.74
CA ALA A 388 -9.58 21.43 -9.78
C ALA A 388 -8.90 21.53 -11.15
N LEU A 389 -8.77 20.38 -11.87
CA LEU A 389 -8.00 20.29 -13.10
C LEU A 389 -8.89 20.46 -14.36
N LYS A 390 -8.32 21.12 -15.36
CA LYS A 390 -8.85 21.18 -16.72
C LYS A 390 -8.19 20.11 -17.59
N ALA A 391 -8.79 19.81 -18.76
CA ALA A 391 -8.23 18.83 -19.70
C ALA A 391 -6.78 19.15 -20.12
N ILE A 392 -6.49 20.42 -20.33
CA ILE A 392 -5.16 20.87 -20.75
C ILE A 392 -4.11 20.68 -19.66
N ASP A 393 -4.50 20.77 -18.38
CA ASP A 393 -3.61 20.55 -17.24
C ASP A 393 -3.17 19.09 -17.15
N LEU A 394 -4.10 18.15 -17.44
CA LEU A 394 -3.80 16.72 -17.50
C LEU A 394 -2.87 16.37 -18.66
N LEU A 395 -3.13 16.95 -19.85
CA LEU A 395 -2.23 16.77 -21.00
C LEU A 395 -0.83 17.31 -20.69
N ARG A 396 -0.74 18.51 -20.14
CA ARG A 396 0.53 19.12 -19.76
C ARG A 396 1.26 18.31 -18.68
N PHE A 397 0.51 17.73 -17.74
CA PHE A 397 1.07 16.86 -16.71
C PHE A 397 1.69 15.59 -17.30
N GLY A 398 1.01 14.93 -18.25
CA GLY A 398 1.48 13.70 -18.89
C GLY A 398 2.68 13.90 -19.81
N VAL A 399 2.76 15.06 -20.48
CA VAL A 399 3.76 15.38 -21.49
C VAL A 399 5.02 16.01 -20.89
N LYS A 400 4.95 16.53 -19.65
CA LYS A 400 6.06 17.20 -18.98
C LYS A 400 7.28 16.27 -18.84
N GLY A 401 8.40 16.67 -19.44
CA GLY A 401 9.66 15.91 -19.48
C GLY A 401 9.92 15.24 -20.84
N TYR A 402 8.92 15.23 -21.75
CA TYR A 402 9.05 14.65 -23.11
C TYR A 402 8.96 15.70 -24.22
N GLU A 403 9.22 16.98 -23.89
CA GLU A 403 9.15 18.09 -24.85
C GLU A 403 10.13 17.91 -26.01
N LYS A 404 11.31 17.32 -25.76
CA LYS A 404 12.31 17.04 -26.80
C LYS A 404 11.85 15.94 -27.77
N ASP A 405 11.20 14.90 -27.24
CA ASP A 405 10.66 13.81 -28.07
C ASP A 405 9.54 14.34 -28.95
N ILE A 406 8.67 15.21 -28.44
CA ILE A 406 7.61 15.87 -29.21
C ILE A 406 8.21 16.77 -30.31
N ALA A 407 9.22 17.57 -29.98
CA ALA A 407 9.92 18.37 -30.97
C ALA A 407 10.56 17.48 -32.07
N SER A 408 11.13 16.35 -31.70
CA SER A 408 11.68 15.37 -32.64
C SER A 408 10.60 14.77 -33.57
N ILE A 409 9.41 14.45 -33.04
CA ILE A 409 8.28 13.99 -33.85
C ILE A 409 7.90 15.04 -34.90
N LEU A 410 7.84 16.32 -34.50
CA LEU A 410 7.50 17.43 -35.42
C LEU A 410 8.56 17.60 -36.51
N VAL A 411 9.86 17.57 -36.13
CA VAL A 411 10.96 17.73 -37.09
C VAL A 411 11.00 16.56 -38.08
N VAL A 412 10.93 15.32 -37.59
CA VAL A 412 10.94 14.12 -38.45
C VAL A 412 9.73 14.09 -39.36
N GLY A 413 8.54 14.46 -38.87
CA GLY A 413 7.33 14.56 -39.67
C GLY A 413 7.40 15.64 -40.75
N LEU A 414 7.98 16.82 -40.44
CA LEU A 414 8.18 17.89 -41.42
C LEU A 414 9.17 17.44 -42.50
N LEU A 415 10.30 16.86 -42.13
CA LEU A 415 11.29 16.34 -43.09
C LEU A 415 10.68 15.28 -44.01
N GLY A 416 9.91 14.33 -43.43
CA GLY A 416 9.18 13.32 -44.20
C GLY A 416 8.21 13.92 -45.22
N THR A 417 7.54 15.00 -44.86
CA THR A 417 6.59 15.72 -45.71
C THR A 417 7.30 16.44 -46.86
N ILE A 418 8.37 17.19 -46.57
CA ILE A 418 9.17 17.89 -47.56
C ILE A 418 9.70 16.88 -48.58
N LEU A 419 10.18 15.74 -48.10
CA LEU A 419 10.67 14.64 -48.93
C LEU A 419 9.55 14.05 -49.82
N GLY A 420 8.32 13.98 -49.27
CA GLY A 420 7.16 13.54 -50.00
C GLY A 420 6.73 14.45 -51.15
N MET A 421 7.04 15.75 -51.09
CA MET A 421 6.79 16.70 -52.18
C MET A 421 7.68 16.50 -53.41
N VAL A 422 8.73 15.68 -53.29
CA VAL A 422 9.59 15.33 -54.43
C VAL A 422 8.83 14.42 -55.44
N ALA A 423 7.95 13.56 -54.97
CA ALA A 423 7.26 12.57 -55.84
C ALA A 423 6.37 13.24 -56.92
N PRO A 424 5.53 14.25 -56.61
CA PRO A 424 4.79 14.98 -57.66
C PRO A 424 5.73 15.66 -58.66
N GLN A 425 6.82 16.27 -58.18
CA GLN A 425 7.80 16.94 -59.09
C GLN A 425 8.50 15.96 -59.99
N ALA A 426 9.00 14.84 -59.45
CA ALA A 426 9.61 13.76 -60.21
C ALA A 426 8.69 13.19 -61.30
N THR A 427 7.39 13.05 -60.93
CA THR A 427 6.37 12.59 -61.89
C THR A 427 6.17 13.60 -63.01
N ALA A 428 6.14 14.91 -62.73
CA ALA A 428 6.03 15.95 -63.73
C ALA A 428 7.22 15.90 -64.76
N ILE A 429 8.43 15.80 -64.24
CA ILE A 429 9.66 15.72 -65.05
C ILE A 429 9.69 14.44 -65.89
N LEU A 430 9.28 13.33 -65.32
CA LEU A 430 9.16 12.03 -66.00
C LEU A 430 8.25 12.11 -67.23
N ILE A 431 7.06 12.70 -67.06
CA ILE A 431 6.04 12.76 -68.13
C ILE A 431 6.39 13.85 -69.16
N ASN A 432 6.92 14.99 -68.76
CA ASN A 432 7.18 16.11 -69.64
C ASN A 432 8.46 15.99 -70.43
N ASN A 433 9.51 15.35 -69.86
CA ASN A 433 10.86 15.34 -70.42
C ASN A 433 11.33 13.91 -70.73
N ALA A 434 11.45 13.03 -69.71
CA ALA A 434 12.12 11.74 -69.84
C ALA A 434 11.40 10.78 -70.84
N ILE A 435 10.06 10.76 -70.84
CA ILE A 435 9.27 9.89 -71.75
C ILE A 435 9.25 10.43 -73.18
N PRO A 436 8.93 11.73 -73.47
CA PRO A 436 8.93 12.27 -74.79
C PRO A 436 10.31 12.22 -75.50
N ASP A 437 11.36 12.51 -74.76
CA ASP A 437 12.72 12.52 -75.25
C ASP A 437 13.36 11.11 -75.33
N SER A 438 12.64 10.07 -74.91
CA SER A 438 13.12 8.68 -74.84
C SER A 438 14.45 8.52 -74.09
N ASP A 439 14.77 9.44 -73.17
CA ASP A 439 16.00 9.46 -72.39
C ASP A 439 16.00 8.39 -71.29
N ARG A 440 16.61 7.22 -71.59
CA ARG A 440 16.73 6.10 -70.67
C ARG A 440 17.60 6.45 -69.44
N ALA A 441 18.59 7.31 -69.56
CA ALA A 441 19.45 7.66 -68.45
C ALA A 441 18.69 8.52 -67.41
N MET A 442 17.93 9.51 -67.88
CA MET A 442 17.06 10.35 -67.03
C MET A 442 15.97 9.53 -66.38
N LEU A 443 15.37 8.54 -67.12
CA LEU A 443 14.36 7.64 -66.56
C LEU A 443 14.92 6.82 -65.39
N TRP A 444 16.13 6.24 -65.53
CA TRP A 444 16.82 5.52 -64.46
C TRP A 444 17.13 6.43 -63.27
N GLN A 445 17.61 7.64 -63.54
CA GLN A 445 17.95 8.64 -62.47
C GLN A 445 16.69 9.00 -61.66
N ILE A 446 15.56 9.32 -62.33
CA ILE A 446 14.30 9.65 -61.67
C ILE A 446 13.78 8.43 -60.87
N GLY A 447 13.85 7.20 -61.45
CA GLY A 447 13.48 5.99 -60.76
C GLY A 447 14.29 5.77 -59.50
N LEU A 448 15.62 5.97 -59.56
CA LEU A 448 16.51 5.84 -58.40
C LEU A 448 16.24 6.91 -57.34
N VAL A 449 15.97 8.17 -57.74
CA VAL A 449 15.56 9.26 -56.82
C VAL A 449 14.26 8.92 -56.15
N MET A 450 13.23 8.47 -56.90
CA MET A 450 11.94 8.08 -56.32
C MET A 450 12.08 6.89 -55.38
N PHE A 451 12.91 5.91 -55.69
CA PHE A 451 13.22 4.79 -54.79
C PHE A 451 13.87 5.27 -53.49
N ALA A 452 14.92 6.13 -53.60
CA ALA A 452 15.61 6.69 -52.46
C ALA A 452 14.66 7.52 -51.56
N VAL A 453 13.78 8.33 -52.17
CA VAL A 453 12.76 9.10 -51.46
C VAL A 453 11.77 8.18 -50.72
N ALA A 454 11.29 7.14 -51.38
CA ALA A 454 10.35 6.18 -50.77
C ALA A 454 11.02 5.46 -49.57
N PHE A 455 12.30 5.05 -49.73
CA PHE A 455 13.04 4.41 -48.64
C PHE A 455 13.28 5.36 -47.48
N ALA A 456 13.66 6.61 -47.74
CA ALA A 456 13.84 7.62 -46.71
C ALA A 456 12.55 7.98 -46.00
N GLN A 457 11.41 8.08 -46.73
CA GLN A 457 10.11 8.27 -46.12
C GLN A 457 9.73 7.12 -45.19
N LEU A 458 9.97 5.86 -45.59
CA LEU A 458 9.78 4.69 -44.74
C LEU A 458 10.60 4.80 -43.45
N ALA A 459 11.90 5.15 -43.57
CA ALA A 459 12.76 5.33 -42.40
C ALA A 459 12.26 6.44 -41.44
N PHE A 460 11.85 7.59 -41.97
CA PHE A 460 11.28 8.66 -41.16
C PHE A 460 9.95 8.22 -40.51
N GLN A 461 9.11 7.49 -41.22
CA GLN A 461 7.84 7.00 -40.67
C GLN A 461 8.07 5.98 -39.52
N VAL A 462 9.04 5.09 -39.68
CA VAL A 462 9.45 4.15 -38.61
C VAL A 462 10.00 4.91 -37.40
N ALA A 463 10.92 5.85 -37.62
CA ALA A 463 11.48 6.68 -36.56
C ALA A 463 10.38 7.45 -35.81
N GLN A 464 9.48 8.10 -36.51
CA GLN A 464 8.34 8.83 -35.95
C GLN A 464 7.45 7.90 -35.13
N SER A 465 7.19 6.67 -35.63
CA SER A 465 6.35 5.67 -34.94
C SER A 465 6.98 5.23 -33.61
N ILE A 466 8.31 5.00 -33.59
CA ILE A 466 9.06 4.59 -32.40
C ILE A 466 9.01 5.69 -31.34
N ILE A 467 9.27 6.95 -31.73
CA ILE A 467 9.27 8.08 -30.79
C ILE A 467 7.84 8.32 -30.25
N THR A 468 6.83 8.24 -31.10
CA THR A 468 5.43 8.36 -30.69
C THR A 468 5.04 7.28 -29.70
N LEU A 469 5.38 6.02 -29.94
CA LEU A 469 5.13 4.91 -29.01
C LEU A 469 5.81 5.11 -27.67
N ARG A 470 7.03 5.66 -27.66
CA ARG A 470 7.76 5.98 -26.43
C ARG A 470 7.03 7.04 -25.59
N VAL A 471 6.60 8.14 -26.20
CA VAL A 471 5.85 9.22 -25.53
C VAL A 471 4.50 8.70 -25.03
N GLU A 472 3.82 7.86 -25.82
CA GLU A 472 2.55 7.23 -25.45
C GLU A 472 2.70 6.35 -24.20
N SER A 473 3.63 5.39 -24.22
CA SER A 473 3.88 4.48 -23.09
C SER A 473 4.28 5.22 -21.81
N ALA A 474 5.15 6.23 -21.95
CA ALA A 474 5.59 7.04 -20.83
C ALA A 474 4.46 7.87 -20.24
N THR A 475 3.64 8.48 -21.07
CA THR A 475 2.46 9.25 -20.62
C THR A 475 1.44 8.35 -19.91
N ASP A 476 1.20 7.15 -20.43
CA ASP A 476 0.26 6.19 -19.81
C ASP A 476 0.78 5.73 -18.42
N SER A 477 2.07 5.44 -18.32
CA SER A 477 2.70 5.02 -17.04
C SER A 477 2.65 6.11 -15.96
N ILE A 478 2.58 7.39 -16.33
CA ILE A 478 2.48 8.53 -15.40
C ILE A 478 1.02 8.83 -15.07
N LEU A 479 0.13 8.86 -16.07
CA LEU A 479 -1.26 9.29 -15.88
C LEU A 479 -2.11 8.25 -15.14
N GLN A 480 -1.99 6.97 -15.46
CA GLN A 480 -2.83 5.93 -14.85
C GLN A 480 -2.69 5.87 -13.32
N PRO A 481 -1.48 5.75 -12.74
CA PRO A 481 -1.33 5.76 -11.28
C PRO A 481 -1.77 7.07 -10.64
N ALA A 482 -1.50 8.20 -11.28
CA ALA A 482 -1.86 9.52 -10.76
C ALA A 482 -3.39 9.72 -10.67
N ILE A 483 -4.14 9.15 -11.62
CA ILE A 483 -5.60 9.16 -11.63
C ILE A 483 -6.17 8.25 -10.54
N TRP A 484 -5.62 7.04 -10.39
CA TRP A 484 -6.00 6.13 -9.31
C TRP A 484 -5.71 6.75 -7.95
N ASP A 485 -4.55 7.39 -7.77
CA ASP A 485 -4.23 8.10 -6.54
C ASP A 485 -5.24 9.23 -6.26
N ARG A 486 -5.60 10.02 -7.30
CA ARG A 486 -6.62 11.07 -7.17
C ARG A 486 -7.96 10.50 -6.74
N LEU A 487 -8.42 9.40 -7.36
CA LEU A 487 -9.68 8.76 -7.01
C LEU A 487 -9.68 8.31 -5.54
N LEU A 488 -8.60 7.65 -5.10
CA LEU A 488 -8.48 7.14 -3.72
C LEU A 488 -8.38 8.26 -2.67
N ARG A 489 -8.09 9.48 -3.07
CA ARG A 489 -8.05 10.66 -2.20
C ARG A 489 -9.38 11.42 -2.13
N LEU A 490 -10.38 11.04 -2.90
CA LEU A 490 -11.69 11.68 -2.84
C LEU A 490 -12.45 11.27 -1.58
N SER A 491 -13.29 12.18 -1.08
CA SER A 491 -14.09 11.95 0.12
C SER A 491 -15.06 10.78 -0.04
N PRO A 492 -15.41 10.04 1.01
CA PRO A 492 -16.42 8.98 0.96
C PRO A 492 -17.80 9.44 0.46
N SER A 493 -18.14 10.71 0.66
CA SER A 493 -19.38 11.32 0.16
C SER A 493 -19.45 11.33 -1.37
N PHE A 494 -18.32 11.48 -2.07
CA PHE A 494 -18.25 11.37 -3.54
C PHE A 494 -18.70 9.99 -4.03
N PHE A 495 -18.19 8.93 -3.41
CA PHE A 495 -18.49 7.55 -3.83
C PHE A 495 -19.95 7.16 -3.66
N ARG A 496 -20.66 7.79 -2.73
CA ARG A 496 -22.08 7.52 -2.48
C ARG A 496 -22.98 8.03 -3.62
N GLN A 497 -22.57 9.05 -4.36
CA GLN A 497 -23.34 9.65 -5.44
C GLN A 497 -23.43 8.74 -6.69
N TYR A 498 -22.58 7.73 -6.79
CA TYR A 498 -22.43 6.86 -7.97
C TYR A 498 -22.53 5.38 -7.60
N THR A 499 -23.05 4.59 -8.53
CA THR A 499 -22.98 3.12 -8.39
C THR A 499 -21.57 2.63 -8.66
N SER A 500 -21.19 1.48 -8.07
CA SER A 500 -19.85 0.88 -8.27
C SER A 500 -19.51 0.68 -9.76
N GLY A 501 -20.49 0.21 -10.57
CA GLY A 501 -20.29 0.03 -12.00
C GLY A 501 -20.13 1.36 -12.77
N ASP A 502 -20.82 2.42 -12.36
CA ASP A 502 -20.67 3.74 -12.97
C ASP A 502 -19.30 4.35 -12.62
N LEU A 503 -18.81 4.16 -11.39
CA LEU A 503 -17.47 4.60 -10.97
C LEU A 503 -16.36 3.90 -11.76
N VAL A 504 -16.44 2.58 -11.94
CA VAL A 504 -15.48 1.83 -12.76
C VAL A 504 -15.43 2.41 -14.17
N ASN A 505 -16.58 2.67 -14.77
CA ASN A 505 -16.63 3.26 -16.11
C ASN A 505 -16.06 4.69 -16.17
N ARG A 506 -16.27 5.51 -15.14
CA ARG A 506 -15.70 6.86 -15.04
C ARG A 506 -14.17 6.82 -14.95
N VAL A 507 -13.62 5.84 -14.25
CA VAL A 507 -12.17 5.62 -14.18
C VAL A 507 -11.63 5.10 -15.50
N MET A 508 -12.31 4.12 -16.12
CA MET A 508 -11.93 3.58 -17.43
C MET A 508 -12.07 4.60 -18.56
N ALA A 509 -12.97 5.57 -18.41
CA ALA A 509 -13.12 6.67 -19.36
C ALA A 509 -11.82 7.44 -19.61
N VAL A 510 -10.97 7.56 -18.58
CA VAL A 510 -9.66 8.21 -18.73
C VAL A 510 -8.74 7.44 -19.65
N ARG A 511 -8.68 6.12 -19.45
CA ARG A 511 -7.92 5.23 -20.33
C ARG A 511 -8.44 5.32 -21.77
N GLU A 512 -9.75 5.35 -21.96
CA GLU A 512 -10.37 5.51 -23.27
C GLU A 512 -10.02 6.87 -23.90
N ILE A 513 -10.03 7.96 -23.13
CA ILE A 513 -9.60 9.29 -23.59
C ILE A 513 -8.13 9.23 -24.03
N HIS A 514 -7.27 8.64 -23.20
CA HIS A 514 -5.84 8.51 -23.50
C HIS A 514 -5.63 7.71 -24.79
N GLN A 515 -6.27 6.54 -24.93
CA GLN A 515 -6.18 5.72 -26.14
C GLN A 515 -6.67 6.46 -27.41
N LYS A 516 -7.71 7.28 -27.30
CA LYS A 516 -8.20 8.09 -28.42
C LYS A 516 -7.31 9.27 -28.76
N LEU A 517 -6.56 9.81 -27.79
CA LEU A 517 -5.63 10.92 -28.02
C LEU A 517 -4.22 10.44 -28.39
N SER A 518 -3.92 9.15 -28.25
CA SER A 518 -2.59 8.60 -28.43
C SER A 518 -2.32 8.12 -29.87
N GLY A 519 -1.09 7.84 -30.15
CA GLY A 519 -0.51 7.12 -31.28
C GLY A 519 -1.11 7.38 -32.66
N ALA A 520 -2.21 6.74 -32.98
CA ALA A 520 -2.84 6.84 -34.29
C ALA A 520 -3.42 8.25 -34.54
N THR A 521 -4.11 8.83 -33.55
CA THR A 521 -4.72 10.17 -33.65
C THR A 521 -3.64 11.26 -33.78
N GLN A 522 -2.54 11.18 -33.03
CA GLN A 522 -1.42 12.12 -33.14
C GLN A 522 -0.76 12.02 -34.52
N ARG A 523 -0.52 10.80 -35.04
CA ARG A 523 0.03 10.58 -36.37
C ARG A 523 -0.88 11.17 -37.45
N THR A 524 -2.18 10.90 -37.37
CA THR A 524 -3.16 11.38 -38.33
C THR A 524 -3.28 12.91 -38.30
N LEU A 525 -3.25 13.52 -37.10
CA LEU A 525 -3.22 14.98 -36.96
C LEU A 525 -1.97 15.59 -37.63
N LEU A 526 -0.79 15.03 -37.34
CA LEU A 526 0.46 15.53 -37.88
C LEU A 526 0.53 15.32 -39.39
N SER A 527 0.18 14.14 -39.89
CA SER A 527 0.15 13.87 -41.34
C SER A 527 -0.83 14.78 -42.06
N GLY A 528 -1.97 15.06 -41.45
CA GLY A 528 -2.95 15.99 -41.99
C GLY A 528 -2.46 17.43 -42.03
N VAL A 529 -1.85 17.92 -40.95
CA VAL A 529 -1.23 19.26 -40.92
C VAL A 529 -0.13 19.38 -41.96
N PHE A 530 0.74 18.37 -42.05
CA PHE A 530 1.82 18.38 -43.03
C PHE A 530 1.33 18.26 -44.47
N ALA A 531 0.19 17.59 -44.72
CA ALA A 531 -0.40 17.51 -46.03
C ALA A 531 -0.85 18.88 -46.57
N LEU A 532 -1.14 19.86 -45.66
CA LEU A 532 -1.44 21.24 -46.04
C LEU A 532 -0.30 21.91 -46.82
N PHE A 533 0.96 21.49 -46.61
CA PHE A 533 2.08 22.01 -47.38
C PHE A 533 1.95 21.68 -48.89
N ASN A 534 1.23 20.61 -49.27
CA ASN A 534 0.94 20.34 -50.67
C ASN A 534 0.06 21.40 -51.31
N LEU A 535 -0.68 22.19 -50.54
CA LEU A 535 -1.41 23.35 -51.02
C LEU A 535 -0.47 24.38 -51.64
N VAL A 536 0.72 24.60 -51.05
CA VAL A 536 1.73 25.51 -51.61
C VAL A 536 2.15 25.01 -53.00
N LEU A 537 2.37 23.70 -53.13
CA LEU A 537 2.72 23.10 -54.42
C LEU A 537 1.63 23.25 -55.48
N MET A 538 0.38 23.11 -55.06
CA MET A 538 -0.80 23.30 -55.93
C MET A 538 -0.88 24.74 -56.44
N PHE A 539 -0.62 25.76 -55.63
CA PHE A 539 -0.58 27.16 -56.03
C PHE A 539 0.58 27.46 -56.99
N ILE A 540 1.75 26.82 -56.83
CA ILE A 540 2.88 26.91 -57.77
C ILE A 540 2.53 26.33 -59.13
N TYR A 541 1.82 25.20 -59.20
CA TYR A 541 1.44 24.60 -60.45
C TYR A 541 0.31 25.38 -61.18
N SER A 542 -0.76 25.71 -60.43
CA SER A 542 -1.88 26.46 -60.99
C SER A 542 -2.75 27.05 -59.88
N TRP A 543 -2.73 28.40 -59.75
CA TRP A 543 -3.52 29.09 -58.74
C TRP A 543 -5.04 28.93 -58.92
N GLN A 544 -5.48 28.82 -60.20
CA GLN A 544 -6.89 28.65 -60.58
C GLN A 544 -7.46 27.30 -60.13
N LEU A 545 -6.73 26.22 -60.43
CA LEU A 545 -7.09 24.87 -59.98
C LEU A 545 -6.91 24.68 -58.47
N ALA A 546 -5.94 25.39 -57.86
CA ALA A 546 -5.76 25.36 -56.43
C ALA A 546 -6.98 25.89 -55.68
N PHE A 547 -7.63 26.95 -56.15
CA PHE A 547 -8.89 27.44 -55.57
C PHE A 547 -10.03 26.42 -55.66
N VAL A 548 -10.09 25.62 -56.73
CA VAL A 548 -11.06 24.52 -56.84
C VAL A 548 -10.78 23.47 -55.77
N GLY A 549 -9.50 23.09 -55.57
CA GLY A 549 -9.10 22.17 -54.53
C GLY A 549 -9.42 22.68 -53.09
N VAL A 550 -9.18 23.98 -52.82
CA VAL A 550 -9.56 24.63 -51.58
C VAL A 550 -11.07 24.61 -51.37
N GLY A 551 -11.84 24.90 -52.38
CA GLY A 551 -13.31 24.84 -52.35
C GLY A 551 -13.82 23.45 -51.99
N LEU A 552 -13.25 22.39 -52.57
CA LEU A 552 -13.56 20.98 -52.23
C LEU A 552 -13.16 20.64 -50.79
N ALA A 553 -11.98 21.11 -50.33
CA ALA A 553 -11.52 20.91 -48.96
C ALA A 553 -12.47 21.57 -47.95
N ILE A 554 -12.88 22.82 -48.20
CA ILE A 554 -13.88 23.54 -47.38
C ILE A 554 -15.20 22.77 -47.34
N PHE A 555 -15.69 22.33 -48.50
CA PHE A 555 -16.93 21.56 -48.59
C PHE A 555 -16.83 20.26 -47.78
N ALA A 556 -15.73 19.50 -47.89
CA ALA A 556 -15.49 18.30 -47.16
C ALA A 556 -15.46 18.57 -45.64
N THR A 557 -14.76 19.63 -45.21
CA THR A 557 -14.66 20.04 -43.82
C THR A 557 -16.04 20.43 -43.24
N VAL A 558 -16.85 21.14 -43.98
CA VAL A 558 -18.22 21.51 -43.55
C VAL A 558 -19.09 20.27 -43.37
N VAL A 559 -19.11 19.37 -44.37
CA VAL A 559 -19.91 18.12 -44.32
C VAL A 559 -19.49 17.27 -43.12
N THR A 560 -18.20 17.04 -42.94
CA THR A 560 -17.69 16.21 -41.85
C THR A 560 -17.89 16.86 -40.46
N THR A 561 -17.76 18.17 -40.35
CA THR A 561 -18.02 18.92 -39.11
C THR A 561 -19.49 18.83 -38.69
N VAL A 562 -20.42 19.07 -39.63
CA VAL A 562 -21.86 18.99 -39.35
C VAL A 562 -22.23 17.55 -38.94
N ALA A 563 -21.73 16.55 -39.66
CA ALA A 563 -21.98 15.16 -39.33
C ALA A 563 -21.40 14.75 -37.98
N SER A 564 -20.19 15.24 -37.64
CA SER A 564 -19.56 15.02 -36.35
C SER A 564 -20.35 15.63 -35.18
N PHE A 565 -20.91 16.83 -35.36
CA PHE A 565 -21.76 17.47 -34.34
C PHE A 565 -23.03 16.62 -34.06
N LEU A 566 -23.66 16.07 -35.12
CA LEU A 566 -24.83 15.18 -35.00
C LEU A 566 -24.44 13.87 -34.29
N LEU A 567 -23.25 13.34 -34.58
CA LEU A 567 -22.71 12.12 -33.99
C LEU A 567 -22.46 12.27 -32.50
N VAL A 568 -21.83 13.38 -32.05
CA VAL A 568 -21.57 13.66 -30.63
C VAL A 568 -22.87 13.69 -29.83
N LYS A 569 -23.92 14.35 -30.35
CA LYS A 569 -25.23 14.42 -29.67
C LYS A 569 -25.85 13.06 -29.41
N LYS A 570 -25.75 12.12 -30.41
CA LYS A 570 -26.26 10.77 -30.28
C LYS A 570 -25.37 9.88 -29.41
N SER A 571 -24.04 10.00 -29.52
CA SER A 571 -23.07 9.26 -28.74
C SER A 571 -23.17 9.56 -27.23
N LYS A 572 -23.44 10.82 -26.85
CA LYS A 572 -23.63 11.18 -25.44
C LYS A 572 -24.73 10.37 -24.76
N LYS A 573 -25.88 10.23 -25.43
CA LYS A 573 -27.03 9.47 -24.91
C LYS A 573 -26.75 7.96 -24.85
N GLU A 574 -26.00 7.44 -25.82
CA GLU A 574 -25.54 6.04 -25.81
C GLU A 574 -24.60 5.77 -24.65
N GLN A 575 -23.63 6.66 -24.37
CA GLN A 575 -22.69 6.54 -23.25
C GLN A 575 -23.38 6.59 -21.87
N GLU A 576 -24.42 7.43 -21.72
CA GLU A 576 -25.22 7.46 -20.48
C GLU A 576 -25.94 6.12 -20.27
N LEU A 577 -26.51 5.57 -21.33
CA LEU A 577 -27.22 4.28 -21.28
C LEU A 577 -26.26 3.11 -21.02
N ASN A 578 -25.09 3.12 -21.64
CA ASN A 578 -24.03 2.12 -21.43
C ASN A 578 -23.65 2.04 -19.93
N GLY A 579 -23.46 3.19 -19.28
CA GLY A 579 -23.18 3.22 -17.84
C GLY A 579 -24.31 2.67 -16.99
N ALA A 580 -25.56 2.97 -17.33
CA ALA A 580 -26.71 2.43 -16.63
C ALA A 580 -26.85 0.90 -16.80
N ILE A 581 -26.50 0.37 -18.00
CA ILE A 581 -26.50 -1.08 -18.26
C ILE A 581 -25.39 -1.76 -17.47
N GLN A 582 -24.17 -1.24 -17.46
CA GLN A 582 -23.08 -1.82 -16.70
C GLN A 582 -23.35 -1.80 -15.19
N GLY A 583 -23.91 -0.70 -14.67
CA GLY A 583 -24.35 -0.63 -13.28
C GLY A 583 -25.39 -1.70 -12.93
N LEU A 584 -26.37 -1.89 -13.83
CA LEU A 584 -27.39 -2.94 -13.67
C LEU A 584 -26.78 -4.34 -13.76
N THR A 585 -25.85 -4.57 -14.69
CA THR A 585 -25.16 -5.87 -14.83
C THR A 585 -24.42 -6.25 -13.55
N VAL A 586 -23.67 -5.32 -12.95
CA VAL A 586 -22.99 -5.55 -11.66
C VAL A 586 -24.00 -5.86 -10.54
N GLN A 587 -25.13 -5.13 -10.50
CA GLN A 587 -26.18 -5.38 -9.52
C GLN A 587 -26.82 -6.78 -9.68
N LEU A 588 -27.05 -7.22 -10.92
CA LEU A 588 -27.61 -8.54 -11.21
C LEU A 588 -26.63 -9.66 -10.84
N ILE A 589 -25.34 -9.49 -11.14
CA ILE A 589 -24.30 -10.47 -10.77
C ILE A 589 -24.21 -10.60 -9.25
N ASN A 590 -24.12 -9.47 -8.53
CA ASN A 590 -24.04 -9.46 -7.07
C ASN A 590 -25.33 -9.96 -6.39
N GLY A 591 -26.46 -9.82 -7.08
CA GLY A 591 -27.77 -10.25 -6.59
C GLY A 591 -28.22 -11.63 -7.09
N VAL A 592 -27.37 -12.40 -7.81
CA VAL A 592 -27.80 -13.64 -8.47
C VAL A 592 -28.42 -14.67 -7.52
N ALA A 593 -27.91 -14.82 -6.31
CA ALA A 593 -28.47 -15.71 -5.31
C ALA A 593 -29.90 -15.31 -4.92
N LYS A 594 -30.18 -14.02 -4.76
CA LYS A 594 -31.52 -13.49 -4.47
C LYS A 594 -32.45 -13.68 -5.65
N LEU A 595 -31.98 -13.46 -6.90
CA LEU A 595 -32.76 -13.69 -8.11
C LEU A 595 -33.19 -15.16 -8.21
N ARG A 596 -32.27 -16.08 -7.93
CA ARG A 596 -32.55 -17.55 -7.92
C ARG A 596 -33.63 -17.91 -6.92
N VAL A 597 -33.51 -17.44 -5.67
CA VAL A 597 -34.49 -17.75 -4.60
C VAL A 597 -35.88 -17.18 -4.93
N THR A 598 -35.93 -16.02 -5.59
CA THR A 598 -37.21 -15.37 -5.96
C THR A 598 -37.72 -15.73 -7.35
N MET A 599 -37.03 -16.63 -8.09
CA MET A 599 -37.32 -16.99 -9.48
C MET A 599 -37.56 -15.75 -10.38
N ALA A 600 -36.69 -14.74 -10.20
CA ALA A 600 -36.85 -13.45 -10.85
C ALA A 600 -35.89 -13.23 -12.03
N GLU A 601 -35.20 -14.27 -12.51
CA GLU A 601 -34.19 -14.18 -13.57
C GLU A 601 -34.79 -13.63 -14.88
N GLU A 602 -35.94 -14.09 -15.27
CA GLU A 602 -36.61 -13.62 -16.52
C GLU A 602 -36.95 -12.13 -16.42
N ARG A 603 -37.45 -11.66 -15.29
CA ARG A 603 -37.76 -10.23 -15.07
C ARG A 603 -36.47 -9.39 -15.06
N ALA A 604 -35.40 -9.89 -14.42
CA ALA A 604 -34.09 -9.25 -14.43
C ALA A 604 -33.51 -9.16 -15.82
N PHE A 605 -33.55 -10.26 -16.60
CA PHE A 605 -33.15 -10.29 -18.00
C PHE A 605 -33.97 -9.34 -18.85
N ALA A 606 -35.29 -9.32 -18.72
CA ALA A 606 -36.16 -8.41 -19.48
C ALA A 606 -35.85 -6.94 -19.19
N ALA A 607 -35.55 -6.57 -17.91
CA ALA A 607 -35.14 -5.22 -17.53
C ALA A 607 -33.80 -4.84 -18.16
N TRP A 608 -32.82 -5.74 -18.17
CA TRP A 608 -31.55 -5.54 -18.82
C TRP A 608 -31.68 -5.47 -20.33
N ALA A 609 -32.39 -6.41 -20.95
CA ALA A 609 -32.62 -6.49 -22.39
C ALA A 609 -33.34 -5.25 -22.96
N LYS A 610 -34.30 -4.68 -22.22
CA LYS A 610 -34.97 -3.42 -22.55
C LYS A 610 -33.98 -2.26 -22.70
N LYS A 611 -33.06 -2.08 -21.73
CA LYS A 611 -32.02 -1.03 -21.81
C LYS A 611 -31.02 -1.33 -22.93
N TYR A 612 -30.62 -2.59 -23.07
CA TYR A 612 -29.67 -3.02 -24.08
C TYR A 612 -30.21 -2.82 -25.50
N SER A 613 -31.48 -3.16 -25.72
CA SER A 613 -32.11 -2.89 -27.05
C SER A 613 -32.19 -1.40 -27.39
N GLN A 614 -32.41 -0.53 -26.38
CA GLN A 614 -32.36 0.93 -26.58
C GLN A 614 -30.95 1.40 -26.95
N GLN A 615 -29.92 0.84 -26.29
CA GLN A 615 -28.51 1.12 -26.58
C GLN A 615 -28.17 0.70 -28.03
N ILE A 616 -28.55 -0.52 -28.43
CA ILE A 616 -28.28 -1.03 -29.78
C ILE A 616 -28.91 -0.14 -30.85
N ARG A 617 -30.18 0.30 -30.66
CA ARG A 617 -30.83 1.24 -31.60
C ARG A 617 -30.09 2.57 -31.71
N LEU A 618 -29.65 3.13 -30.58
CA LEU A 618 -28.85 4.35 -30.59
C LEU A 618 -27.50 4.13 -31.27
N LYS A 619 -26.84 3.01 -30.96
CA LYS A 619 -25.58 2.62 -31.59
C LYS A 619 -25.71 2.46 -33.10
N ALA A 620 -26.73 1.76 -33.59
CA ALA A 620 -27.01 1.65 -35.03
C ALA A 620 -27.19 3.02 -35.66
N SER A 621 -28.01 3.89 -35.05
CA SER A 621 -28.31 5.23 -35.58
C SER A 621 -27.10 6.18 -35.67
N TRP A 622 -26.12 6.11 -34.76
CA TRP A 622 -24.89 6.89 -34.91
C TRP A 622 -23.86 6.20 -35.81
N GLN A 623 -23.88 4.85 -35.87
CA GLN A 623 -23.03 4.09 -36.80
C GLN A 623 -23.40 4.39 -38.26
N GLU A 624 -24.69 4.49 -38.60
CA GLU A 624 -25.14 4.91 -39.93
C GLU A 624 -24.54 6.26 -40.37
N ILE A 625 -24.50 7.25 -39.44
CA ILE A 625 -23.87 8.54 -39.75
C ILE A 625 -22.36 8.36 -39.96
N LYS A 626 -21.69 7.57 -39.10
CA LYS A 626 -20.25 7.31 -39.19
C LYS A 626 -19.89 6.61 -40.49
N ASP A 627 -20.68 5.61 -40.90
CA ASP A 627 -20.47 4.88 -42.14
C ASP A 627 -20.73 5.77 -43.38
N GLY A 628 -21.74 6.65 -43.30
CA GLY A 628 -21.98 7.66 -44.32
C GLY A 628 -20.82 8.63 -44.51
N ILE A 629 -20.18 9.08 -43.37
CA ILE A 629 -18.96 9.91 -43.44
C ILE A 629 -17.80 9.11 -44.06
N SER A 630 -17.63 7.84 -43.70
CA SER A 630 -16.56 6.99 -44.25
C SER A 630 -16.73 6.83 -45.79
N VAL A 631 -17.93 6.50 -46.25
CA VAL A 631 -18.24 6.41 -47.70
C VAL A 631 -18.00 7.73 -48.42
N PHE A 632 -18.44 8.86 -47.82
CA PHE A 632 -18.17 10.19 -48.37
C PHE A 632 -16.66 10.47 -48.48
N ASN A 633 -15.90 10.19 -47.42
CA ASN A 633 -14.46 10.43 -47.38
C ASN A 633 -13.69 9.55 -48.38
N GLU A 634 -14.11 8.30 -48.58
CA GLU A 634 -13.52 7.39 -49.61
C GLU A 634 -13.88 7.81 -51.06
N ALA A 635 -15.09 8.33 -51.26
CA ALA A 635 -15.51 8.80 -52.58
C ALA A 635 -14.88 10.15 -52.96
N LEU A 636 -14.56 11.01 -51.97
CA LEU A 636 -14.15 12.40 -52.22
C LEU A 636 -12.90 12.55 -53.10
N PRO A 637 -11.81 11.74 -52.93
CA PRO A 637 -10.64 11.81 -53.82
C PRO A 637 -10.96 11.50 -55.27
N LEU A 638 -11.85 10.54 -55.51
CA LEU A 638 -12.32 10.20 -56.88
C LEU A 638 -13.14 11.33 -57.49
N VAL A 639 -14.09 11.82 -56.72
CA VAL A 639 -14.95 12.96 -57.15
C VAL A 639 -14.08 14.21 -57.38
N SER A 640 -13.10 14.47 -56.52
CA SER A 640 -12.20 15.61 -56.68
C SER A 640 -11.33 15.51 -57.94
N SER A 641 -10.87 14.30 -58.28
CA SER A 641 -10.16 14.08 -59.57
C SER A 641 -11.04 14.29 -60.78
N ILE A 642 -12.29 13.78 -60.78
CA ILE A 642 -13.26 13.99 -61.88
C ILE A 642 -13.57 15.48 -62.04
N LEU A 643 -13.83 16.21 -60.97
CA LEU A 643 -14.07 17.63 -61.00
C LEU A 643 -12.85 18.42 -61.49
N LEU A 644 -11.64 18.01 -61.07
CA LEU A 644 -10.41 18.59 -61.57
C LEU A 644 -10.25 18.47 -63.08
N PHE A 645 -10.54 17.28 -63.67
CA PHE A 645 -10.52 17.08 -65.10
C PHE A 645 -11.53 18.00 -65.80
N GLY A 646 -12.75 18.10 -65.25
CA GLY A 646 -13.78 18.98 -65.84
C GLY A 646 -13.39 20.46 -65.80
N PHE A 647 -12.88 20.96 -64.64
CA PHE A 647 -12.44 22.35 -64.52
C PHE A 647 -11.16 22.66 -65.33
N ALA A 648 -10.24 21.72 -65.43
CA ALA A 648 -9.05 21.86 -66.25
C ALA A 648 -9.43 22.04 -67.72
N MET A 649 -10.42 21.30 -68.24
CA MET A 649 -10.92 21.40 -69.59
C MET A 649 -11.60 22.75 -69.88
N LEU A 650 -12.34 23.27 -68.86
CA LEU A 650 -13.08 24.52 -68.99
C LEU A 650 -12.20 25.78 -68.85
N LEU A 651 -11.23 25.75 -67.94
CA LEU A 651 -10.46 26.95 -67.53
C LEU A 651 -9.11 27.11 -68.24
N MET A 652 -8.55 25.99 -68.80
CA MET A 652 -7.11 25.98 -69.20
C MET A 652 -6.83 25.36 -70.56
N GLN A 653 -7.55 25.77 -71.61
CA GLN A 653 -7.42 25.22 -72.98
C GLN A 653 -6.01 25.20 -73.59
N THR A 654 -4.93 25.83 -72.98
CA THR A 654 -3.64 25.92 -73.67
C THR A 654 -2.38 26.08 -72.74
N ARG A 655 -2.45 25.99 -71.43
CA ARG A 655 -1.25 26.38 -70.56
C ARG A 655 -0.66 25.32 -69.66
N LEU A 656 -1.27 24.14 -69.48
CA LEU A 656 -0.72 23.07 -68.62
C LEU A 656 -0.17 21.95 -69.51
N THR A 657 1.05 21.52 -69.23
CA THR A 657 1.61 20.28 -69.76
C THR A 657 0.96 19.09 -69.08
N LEU A 658 0.95 17.92 -69.77
CA LEU A 658 0.37 16.70 -69.19
C LEU A 658 1.02 16.31 -67.87
N GLY A 659 2.34 16.44 -67.75
CA GLY A 659 3.11 16.10 -66.53
C GLY A 659 2.77 17.03 -65.35
N THR A 660 2.64 18.33 -65.62
CA THR A 660 2.25 19.28 -64.52
C THR A 660 0.80 19.06 -64.08
N PHE A 661 -0.07 18.64 -64.96
CA PHE A 661 -1.47 18.29 -64.60
C PHE A 661 -1.53 17.03 -63.71
N VAL A 662 -0.78 15.97 -64.08
CA VAL A 662 -0.68 14.73 -63.31
C VAL A 662 -0.03 15.01 -61.91
N ALA A 663 1.03 15.83 -61.88
CA ALA A 663 1.65 16.23 -60.62
C ALA A 663 0.70 17.04 -59.71
N PHE A 664 -0.11 17.97 -60.30
CA PHE A 664 -1.14 18.67 -59.61
C PHE A 664 -2.20 17.75 -59.02
N ASN A 665 -2.68 16.79 -59.81
CA ASN A 665 -3.66 15.79 -59.31
C ASN A 665 -3.09 14.93 -58.19
N TYR A 666 -1.83 14.57 -58.27
CA TYR A 666 -1.14 13.85 -57.14
C TYR A 666 -1.06 14.71 -55.89
N ALA A 667 -0.65 15.98 -55.99
CA ALA A 667 -0.59 16.91 -54.88
C ALA A 667 -2.01 17.17 -54.30
N LEU A 668 -3.05 17.30 -55.15
CA LEU A 668 -4.45 17.45 -54.74
C LEU A 668 -4.93 16.22 -53.97
N THR A 669 -4.59 15.01 -54.41
CA THR A 669 -4.97 13.76 -53.75
C THR A 669 -4.39 13.69 -52.34
N ILE A 670 -3.10 14.04 -52.14
CA ILE A 670 -2.44 14.09 -50.83
C ILE A 670 -3.09 15.16 -49.96
N PHE A 671 -3.34 16.35 -50.51
CA PHE A 671 -3.97 17.47 -49.80
C PHE A 671 -5.38 17.11 -49.32
N ILE A 672 -6.25 16.57 -50.20
CA ILE A 672 -7.61 16.13 -49.83
C ILE A 672 -7.57 15.02 -48.78
N LYS A 673 -6.65 14.04 -48.92
CA LYS A 673 -6.46 13.02 -47.90
C LYS A 673 -6.09 13.61 -46.57
N GLY A 674 -5.15 14.59 -46.55
CA GLY A 674 -4.76 15.27 -45.31
C GLY A 674 -5.93 16.05 -44.66
N VAL A 675 -6.78 16.68 -45.46
CA VAL A 675 -8.00 17.35 -44.98
C VAL A 675 -8.99 16.34 -44.41
N ILE A 676 -9.16 15.20 -45.04
CA ILE A 676 -9.99 14.09 -44.51
C ILE A 676 -9.42 13.57 -43.19
N ASP A 677 -8.11 13.34 -43.08
CA ASP A 677 -7.44 12.89 -41.91
C ASP A 677 -7.59 13.89 -40.76
N LEU A 678 -7.42 15.19 -40.99
CA LEU A 678 -7.71 16.24 -40.04
C LEU A 678 -9.16 16.25 -39.56
N SER A 679 -10.09 16.14 -40.50
CA SER A 679 -11.53 16.11 -40.19
C SER A 679 -11.92 14.88 -39.36
N ASN A 680 -11.38 13.72 -39.68
CA ASN A 680 -11.53 12.49 -38.87
C ASN A 680 -10.96 12.65 -37.47
N THR A 681 -9.76 13.22 -37.34
CA THR A 681 -9.12 13.50 -36.06
C THR A 681 -9.96 14.47 -35.24
N VAL A 682 -10.46 15.54 -35.82
CA VAL A 682 -11.37 16.48 -35.15
C VAL A 682 -12.63 15.74 -34.67
N SER A 683 -13.21 14.87 -35.51
CA SER A 683 -14.35 14.04 -35.11
C SER A 683 -14.05 13.10 -33.95
N GLU A 684 -12.89 12.48 -33.91
CA GLU A 684 -12.42 11.65 -32.78
C GLU A 684 -12.25 12.47 -31.52
N ILE A 685 -11.61 13.65 -31.59
CA ILE A 685 -11.47 14.58 -30.47
C ILE A 685 -12.86 15.02 -29.94
N TRP A 686 -13.80 15.34 -30.84
CA TRP A 686 -15.16 15.67 -30.42
C TRP A 686 -15.87 14.48 -29.74
N SER A 687 -15.59 13.25 -30.14
CA SER A 687 -16.14 12.05 -29.50
C SER A 687 -15.61 11.83 -28.06
N ILE A 688 -14.50 12.49 -27.67
CA ILE A 688 -13.95 12.47 -26.32
C ILE A 688 -14.78 13.35 -25.36
N VAL A 689 -15.44 14.39 -25.86
CA VAL A 689 -16.17 15.35 -25.02
C VAL A 689 -17.20 14.67 -24.10
N PRO A 690 -18.08 13.75 -24.57
CA PRO A 690 -19.00 13.05 -23.67
C PRO A 690 -18.30 12.18 -22.63
N ILE A 691 -17.20 11.56 -23.00
CA ILE A 691 -16.39 10.71 -22.11
C ILE A 691 -15.71 11.57 -21.04
N TRP A 692 -15.17 12.73 -21.46
CA TRP A 692 -14.58 13.72 -20.56
C TRP A 692 -15.60 14.28 -19.56
N GLU A 693 -16.79 14.71 -20.04
CA GLU A 693 -17.84 15.23 -19.16
C GLU A 693 -18.27 14.21 -18.11
N ARG A 694 -18.23 12.93 -18.45
CA ARG A 694 -18.53 11.84 -17.52
C ARG A 694 -17.42 11.62 -16.48
N ALA A 695 -16.16 11.71 -16.86
CA ALA A 695 -15.01 11.57 -16.00
C ALA A 695 -14.72 12.85 -15.15
N LYS A 696 -15.17 14.01 -15.63
CA LYS A 696 -14.94 15.34 -15.04
C LYS A 696 -15.20 15.47 -13.52
N PRO A 697 -16.21 14.82 -12.91
CA PRO A 697 -16.40 14.87 -11.46
C PRO A 697 -15.18 14.39 -10.68
N ILE A 698 -14.39 13.44 -11.20
CA ILE A 698 -13.19 12.90 -10.51
C ILE A 698 -12.11 14.00 -10.35
N TRP A 699 -11.92 14.85 -11.35
CA TRP A 699 -10.89 15.91 -11.31
C TRP A 699 -11.38 17.24 -10.73
N ARG A 700 -12.68 17.50 -10.79
CA ARG A 700 -13.25 18.72 -10.20
C ARG A 700 -13.45 18.61 -8.70
N SER A 701 -13.75 17.41 -8.20
CA SER A 701 -13.88 17.17 -6.76
C SER A 701 -12.53 17.39 -6.09
N GLN A 702 -12.54 18.16 -5.01
CA GLN A 702 -11.36 18.38 -4.19
C GLN A 702 -11.00 17.08 -3.45
N PRO A 703 -9.72 16.73 -3.34
CA PRO A 703 -9.27 15.65 -2.48
C PRO A 703 -9.66 15.95 -1.03
N GLU A 704 -9.88 14.90 -0.25
CA GLU A 704 -10.12 15.00 1.19
C GLU A 704 -8.89 15.52 1.95
N TYR A 705 -7.70 15.26 1.40
CA TYR A 705 -6.44 15.71 1.96
C TYR A 705 -6.20 17.19 1.66
N ASP A 706 -5.90 17.95 2.71
CA ASP A 706 -5.50 19.36 2.63
C ASP A 706 -4.19 19.55 3.41
N SER A 707 -3.15 19.99 2.72
CA SER A 707 -1.80 20.21 3.30
C SER A 707 -1.74 21.38 4.30
N THR A 708 -2.78 22.20 4.35
CA THR A 708 -2.88 23.33 5.29
C THR A 708 -3.39 22.92 6.65
N LYS A 709 -3.94 21.68 6.78
CA LYS A 709 -4.51 21.17 8.02
C LYS A 709 -3.44 20.69 8.99
N VAL A 710 -3.71 20.88 10.27
CA VAL A 710 -2.77 20.61 11.35
C VAL A 710 -2.76 19.13 11.69
N ASN A 711 -1.56 18.55 11.88
CA ASN A 711 -1.43 17.21 12.44
C ASN A 711 -1.93 17.22 13.90
N PRO A 712 -2.86 16.33 14.29
CA PRO A 712 -3.42 16.30 15.65
C PRO A 712 -2.39 15.97 16.73
N GLY A 713 -1.28 15.30 16.37
CA GLY A 713 -0.38 14.66 17.32
C GLY A 713 -0.99 13.35 17.87
N LYS A 714 -0.51 12.87 19.01
CA LYS A 714 -1.07 11.71 19.69
C LYS A 714 -2.35 12.11 20.43
N LEU A 715 -3.47 11.48 20.07
CA LEU A 715 -4.77 11.75 20.69
C LEU A 715 -4.83 11.12 22.09
N SER A 716 -5.39 11.88 23.06
CA SER A 716 -5.63 11.42 24.43
C SER A 716 -6.90 10.58 24.54
N GLY A 717 -7.90 10.87 23.67
CA GLY A 717 -9.16 10.15 23.64
C GLY A 717 -10.41 10.98 23.94
N ARG A 718 -10.31 12.29 24.18
CA ARG A 718 -11.48 13.15 24.37
C ARG A 718 -12.16 13.42 23.03
N ILE A 719 -13.50 13.27 22.99
CA ILE A 719 -14.35 13.52 21.82
C ILE A 719 -15.49 14.42 22.24
N ALA A 720 -15.83 15.43 21.42
CA ALA A 720 -17.02 16.24 21.63
C ALA A 720 -17.71 16.60 20.31
N LEU A 721 -19.03 16.48 20.28
CA LEU A 721 -19.90 17.07 19.27
C LEU A 721 -20.67 18.23 19.94
N ASN A 722 -20.62 19.41 19.34
CA ASN A 722 -21.29 20.59 19.87
C ASN A 722 -22.34 21.10 18.90
N ARG A 723 -23.63 20.98 19.25
CA ARG A 723 -24.79 21.48 18.50
C ARG A 723 -24.79 21.10 17.03
N VAL A 724 -24.48 19.84 16.74
CA VAL A 724 -24.33 19.33 15.36
C VAL A 724 -25.67 19.09 14.72
N SER A 725 -25.93 19.76 13.58
CA SER A 725 -27.06 19.46 12.70
C SER A 725 -26.55 18.98 11.35
N PHE A 726 -27.25 17.98 10.77
CA PHE A 726 -26.81 17.38 9.53
C PHE A 726 -27.95 16.86 8.66
N ARG A 727 -27.80 16.96 7.33
CA ARG A 727 -28.64 16.34 6.29
C ARG A 727 -27.78 15.83 5.14
N TYR A 728 -28.22 14.76 4.48
CA TYR A 728 -27.48 14.13 3.37
C TYR A 728 -27.61 14.85 2.02
N SER A 729 -28.64 15.62 1.81
CA SER A 729 -28.86 16.41 0.59
C SER A 729 -29.40 17.80 0.95
N GLU A 730 -29.10 18.80 0.14
CA GLU A 730 -29.47 20.20 0.39
C GLU A 730 -31.00 20.37 0.61
N ASN A 731 -31.82 19.62 -0.11
CA ASN A 731 -33.29 19.64 -0.02
C ASN A 731 -33.84 18.50 0.86
N GLY A 732 -32.99 17.70 1.53
CA GLY A 732 -33.42 16.60 2.39
C GLY A 732 -33.83 17.05 3.80
N SER A 733 -34.61 16.20 4.49
CA SER A 733 -34.91 16.39 5.91
C SER A 733 -33.65 16.35 6.76
N LEU A 734 -33.62 17.08 7.87
CA LEU A 734 -32.58 16.98 8.87
C LEU A 734 -32.58 15.56 9.47
N ILE A 735 -31.42 14.94 9.49
CA ILE A 735 -31.20 13.63 10.10
C ILE A 735 -30.73 13.79 11.54
N LEU A 736 -29.93 14.82 11.80
CA LEU A 736 -29.53 15.24 13.13
C LEU A 736 -29.87 16.72 13.28
N ASN A 737 -30.38 17.08 14.45
CA ASN A 737 -30.78 18.43 14.76
C ASN A 737 -30.34 18.79 16.20
N ASP A 738 -29.37 19.73 16.30
CA ASP A 738 -28.80 20.22 17.55
C ASP A 738 -28.27 19.13 18.49
N VAL A 739 -27.56 18.13 17.96
CA VAL A 739 -27.00 17.02 18.72
C VAL A 739 -25.69 17.43 19.39
N SER A 740 -25.63 17.29 20.71
CA SER A 740 -24.42 17.43 21.51
C SER A 740 -24.09 16.14 22.24
N LEU A 741 -22.85 15.70 22.17
CA LEU A 741 -22.34 14.48 22.79
C LEU A 741 -20.87 14.71 23.20
N HIS A 742 -20.47 14.17 24.34
CA HIS A 742 -19.06 14.19 24.76
C HIS A 742 -18.67 12.83 25.35
N ALA A 743 -17.40 12.50 25.19
CA ALA A 743 -16.74 11.34 25.78
C ALA A 743 -15.36 11.75 26.33
N GLU A 744 -15.10 11.43 27.59
CA GLU A 744 -13.81 11.67 28.24
C GLU A 744 -12.81 10.54 27.92
N PRO A 745 -11.49 10.77 28.07
CA PRO A 745 -10.48 9.74 27.84
C PRO A 745 -10.73 8.47 28.66
N GLY A 746 -10.84 7.32 27.96
CA GLY A 746 -11.11 6.02 28.59
C GLY A 746 -12.60 5.73 28.86
N GLU A 747 -13.50 6.70 28.69
CA GLU A 747 -14.94 6.54 28.96
C GLU A 747 -15.59 5.61 27.93
N PHE A 748 -16.54 4.79 28.40
CA PHE A 748 -17.41 3.97 27.55
C PHE A 748 -18.75 4.66 27.34
N VAL A 749 -18.96 5.24 26.18
CA VAL A 749 -20.18 5.90 25.74
C VAL A 749 -20.98 4.99 24.82
N ALA A 750 -22.26 4.76 25.17
CA ALA A 750 -23.17 4.03 24.30
C ALA A 750 -24.19 4.99 23.65
N ILE A 751 -24.50 4.77 22.39
CA ILE A 751 -25.55 5.47 21.62
C ILE A 751 -26.65 4.50 21.29
N VAL A 752 -27.86 4.78 21.80
CA VAL A 752 -29.05 3.94 21.62
C VAL A 752 -30.22 4.75 21.04
N GLY A 753 -31.22 4.08 20.48
CA GLY A 753 -32.39 4.73 19.90
C GLY A 753 -33.09 3.88 18.86
N SER A 754 -34.21 4.34 18.35
CA SER A 754 -35.00 3.68 17.30
C SER A 754 -34.22 3.54 16.00
N SER A 755 -34.59 2.57 15.14
CA SER A 755 -33.97 2.46 13.79
C SER A 755 -34.26 3.72 13.01
N GLY A 756 -33.25 4.26 12.31
CA GLY A 756 -33.37 5.50 11.54
C GLY A 756 -33.26 6.80 12.37
N SER A 757 -33.00 6.75 13.68
CA SER A 757 -32.87 7.97 14.53
C SER A 757 -31.57 8.78 14.30
N GLY A 758 -30.66 8.34 13.45
CA GLY A 758 -29.42 9.07 13.11
C GLY A 758 -28.13 8.56 13.76
N LYS A 759 -28.15 7.44 14.51
CA LYS A 759 -27.00 6.89 15.25
C LYS A 759 -25.77 6.66 14.36
N SER A 760 -25.91 5.92 13.28
CA SER A 760 -24.79 5.66 12.34
C SER A 760 -24.31 6.94 11.63
N THR A 761 -25.17 7.96 11.52
CA THR A 761 -24.78 9.27 10.99
C THR A 761 -23.84 10.01 11.95
N ILE A 762 -24.05 9.89 13.26
CA ILE A 762 -23.12 10.43 14.27
C ILE A 762 -21.72 9.81 14.10
N LEU A 763 -21.66 8.48 13.94
CA LEU A 763 -20.38 7.80 13.74
C LEU A 763 -19.67 8.25 12.44
N ARG A 764 -20.43 8.45 11.36
CA ARG A 764 -19.88 8.96 10.08
C ARG A 764 -19.34 10.37 10.21
N LEU A 765 -19.99 11.21 11.01
CA LEU A 765 -19.52 12.56 11.31
C LEU A 765 -18.26 12.54 12.17
N LEU A 766 -18.18 11.68 13.19
CA LEU A 766 -16.97 11.46 13.98
C LEU A 766 -15.79 10.99 13.13
N LEU A 767 -16.02 10.16 12.12
CA LEU A 767 -15.00 9.71 11.18
C LEU A 767 -14.61 10.78 10.15
N GLY A 768 -15.30 11.92 10.13
CA GLY A 768 -15.10 12.95 9.12
C GLY A 768 -15.50 12.48 7.70
N PHE A 769 -16.39 11.46 7.57
CA PHE A 769 -16.92 11.03 6.27
C PHE A 769 -17.96 12.02 5.73
N GLU A 770 -18.54 12.79 6.63
CA GLU A 770 -19.52 13.86 6.37
C GLU A 770 -19.08 15.12 7.13
N THR A 771 -19.45 16.27 6.61
CA THR A 771 -19.28 17.56 7.30
C THR A 771 -20.60 18.04 7.89
N PRO A 772 -20.64 18.52 9.14
CA PRO A 772 -21.86 19.04 9.73
C PRO A 772 -22.35 20.28 8.97
N LEU A 773 -23.67 20.50 8.97
CA LEU A 773 -24.27 21.72 8.42
C LEU A 773 -24.08 22.88 9.39
N THR A 774 -24.27 22.64 10.68
CA THR A 774 -23.99 23.56 11.78
C THR A 774 -23.37 22.80 12.94
N GLY A 775 -22.69 23.49 13.83
CA GLY A 775 -21.95 22.91 14.93
C GLY A 775 -20.57 22.43 14.55
N SER A 776 -19.83 21.86 15.49
CA SER A 776 -18.44 21.43 15.30
C SER A 776 -18.16 20.12 16.05
N ILE A 777 -17.13 19.40 15.59
CA ILE A 777 -16.67 18.11 16.14
C ILE A 777 -15.24 18.31 16.62
N TYR A 778 -14.97 17.95 17.86
CA TYR A 778 -13.65 18.15 18.48
C TYR A 778 -13.03 16.82 18.91
N TYR A 779 -11.72 16.70 18.66
CA TYR A 779 -10.83 15.70 19.24
C TYR A 779 -9.79 16.41 20.10
N ASP A 780 -9.72 16.07 21.38
CA ASP A 780 -8.83 16.72 22.36
C ASP A 780 -8.93 18.26 22.34
N GLY A 781 -10.14 18.79 22.13
CA GLY A 781 -10.43 20.23 22.07
C GLY A 781 -10.07 20.93 20.77
N LYS A 782 -9.53 20.21 19.76
CA LYS A 782 -9.25 20.74 18.42
C LYS A 782 -10.39 20.40 17.46
N ASP A 783 -10.78 21.35 16.60
CA ASP A 783 -11.84 21.10 15.61
C ASP A 783 -11.36 20.12 14.52
N LEU A 784 -12.16 19.08 14.27
CA LEU A 784 -11.89 18.08 13.24
C LEU A 784 -11.79 18.69 11.83
N ALA A 785 -12.48 19.82 11.60
CA ALA A 785 -12.44 20.53 10.33
C ALA A 785 -11.05 21.13 10.02
N GLU A 786 -10.25 21.42 11.05
CA GLU A 786 -8.90 21.98 10.92
C GLU A 786 -7.79 20.94 10.99
N MET A 787 -8.14 19.68 11.30
CA MET A 787 -7.16 18.59 11.47
C MET A 787 -6.97 17.78 10.21
N GLU A 788 -5.79 17.17 10.09
CA GLU A 788 -5.49 16.16 9.08
C GLU A 788 -6.27 14.87 9.37
N LEU A 789 -7.35 14.62 8.62
CA LEU A 789 -8.26 13.50 8.84
C LEU A 789 -7.58 12.12 8.79
N GLN A 790 -6.54 11.97 7.96
CA GLN A 790 -5.81 10.70 7.87
C GLN A 790 -5.03 10.41 9.16
N ALA A 791 -4.39 11.42 9.74
CA ALA A 791 -3.66 11.31 11.00
C ALA A 791 -4.59 11.04 12.19
N VAL A 792 -5.80 11.61 12.18
CA VAL A 792 -6.86 11.27 13.15
C VAL A 792 -7.28 9.81 12.98
N ARG A 793 -7.70 9.40 11.78
CA ARG A 793 -8.25 8.04 11.50
C ARG A 793 -7.27 6.91 11.79
N ARG A 794 -5.97 7.13 11.65
CA ARG A 794 -4.94 6.14 12.01
C ARG A 794 -4.92 5.78 13.48
N GLN A 795 -5.36 6.68 14.33
CA GLN A 795 -5.40 6.49 15.78
C GLN A 795 -6.75 5.95 16.26
N LEU A 796 -7.70 5.76 15.34
CA LEU A 796 -9.04 5.23 15.63
C LEU A 796 -9.11 3.73 15.30
N GLY A 797 -9.67 2.94 16.21
CA GLY A 797 -10.17 1.60 15.94
C GLY A 797 -11.62 1.66 15.49
N VAL A 798 -11.93 1.23 14.27
CA VAL A 798 -13.27 1.41 13.70
C VAL A 798 -13.86 0.10 13.23
N VAL A 799 -15.09 -0.21 13.69
CA VAL A 799 -15.90 -1.30 13.17
C VAL A 799 -17.24 -0.74 12.67
N LEU A 800 -17.42 -0.73 11.35
CA LEU A 800 -18.67 -0.27 10.73
C LEU A 800 -19.68 -1.41 10.59
N GLN A 801 -20.97 -1.12 10.59
CA GLN A 801 -22.08 -2.06 10.45
C GLN A 801 -21.92 -3.00 9.23
N ASN A 802 -21.53 -2.46 8.08
CA ASN A 802 -21.32 -3.17 6.82
C ASN A 802 -19.84 -3.24 6.44
N GLY A 803 -18.96 -3.52 7.40
CA GLY A 803 -17.52 -3.63 7.15
C GLY A 803 -17.22 -4.71 6.09
N LYS A 804 -16.46 -4.34 5.05
CA LYS A 804 -16.05 -5.28 4.00
C LYS A 804 -14.70 -5.91 4.33
N ILE A 805 -14.60 -7.20 4.03
CA ILE A 805 -13.38 -7.99 4.11
C ILE A 805 -12.81 -8.10 2.70
N GLY A 806 -11.53 -7.81 2.56
CA GLY A 806 -10.81 -7.94 1.29
C GLY A 806 -10.38 -9.38 1.01
N THR A 807 -10.11 -9.69 -0.25
CA THR A 807 -9.44 -10.92 -0.64
C THR A 807 -7.99 -10.87 -0.15
N GLY A 808 -7.52 -11.92 0.53
CA GLY A 808 -6.16 -12.00 1.09
C GLY A 808 -6.13 -12.96 2.26
N SER A 809 -4.99 -13.11 2.93
CA SER A 809 -4.91 -13.93 4.12
C SER A 809 -5.67 -13.32 5.31
N VAL A 810 -5.93 -14.12 6.34
CA VAL A 810 -6.45 -13.62 7.62
C VAL A 810 -5.51 -12.56 8.18
N PHE A 811 -4.19 -12.79 8.09
CA PHE A 811 -3.16 -11.84 8.49
C PHE A 811 -3.28 -10.50 7.74
N ASP A 812 -3.36 -10.51 6.40
CA ASP A 812 -3.53 -9.29 5.60
C ASP A 812 -4.81 -8.52 5.98
N ASN A 813 -5.86 -9.26 6.29
CA ASN A 813 -7.13 -8.66 6.69
C ASN A 813 -7.10 -8.07 8.10
N ILE A 814 -6.38 -8.66 9.05
CA ILE A 814 -6.19 -8.11 10.40
C ILE A 814 -5.31 -6.86 10.33
N THR A 815 -4.17 -6.96 9.64
CA THR A 815 -3.21 -5.86 9.57
C THR A 815 -3.70 -4.70 8.72
N ALA A 816 -4.51 -4.98 7.69
CA ALA A 816 -5.03 -3.98 6.73
C ALA A 816 -3.92 -3.06 6.16
N GLY A 817 -2.70 -3.62 5.99
CA GLY A 817 -1.53 -2.89 5.51
C GLY A 817 -0.74 -2.13 6.59
N ALA A 818 -1.12 -2.23 7.86
CA ALA A 818 -0.30 -1.73 8.95
C ALA A 818 0.95 -2.63 9.16
N LEU A 819 2.07 -2.01 9.49
CA LEU A 819 3.32 -2.72 9.80
C LEU A 819 3.27 -3.25 11.24
N VAL A 820 2.68 -4.43 11.40
CA VAL A 820 2.56 -5.13 12.66
C VAL A 820 3.16 -6.53 12.54
N SER A 821 3.72 -7.03 13.63
CA SER A 821 4.26 -8.39 13.67
C SER A 821 3.14 -9.44 13.64
N LEU A 822 3.53 -10.68 13.33
CA LEU A 822 2.60 -11.81 13.39
C LEU A 822 2.05 -12.00 14.81
N GLU A 823 2.86 -11.76 15.84
CA GLU A 823 2.46 -11.84 17.25
C GLU A 823 1.44 -10.76 17.63
N GLU A 824 1.63 -9.52 17.16
CA GLU A 824 0.65 -8.44 17.36
C GLU A 824 -0.68 -8.77 16.70
N ALA A 825 -0.65 -9.39 15.51
CA ALA A 825 -1.85 -9.87 14.83
C ALA A 825 -2.55 -11.02 15.60
N TRP A 826 -1.78 -11.97 16.19
CA TRP A 826 -2.31 -12.98 17.07
C TRP A 826 -2.91 -12.40 18.35
N SER A 827 -2.25 -11.42 18.98
CA SER A 827 -2.77 -10.72 20.15
C SER A 827 -4.10 -10.04 19.84
N ALA A 828 -4.21 -9.34 18.71
CA ALA A 828 -5.45 -8.72 18.27
C ALA A 828 -6.56 -9.77 17.99
N ALA A 829 -6.22 -10.89 17.38
CA ALA A 829 -7.13 -12.00 17.16
C ALA A 829 -7.63 -12.61 18.49
N GLN A 830 -6.76 -12.73 19.49
CA GLN A 830 -7.11 -13.22 20.82
C GLN A 830 -8.06 -12.25 21.52
N MET A 831 -7.77 -10.95 21.49
CA MET A 831 -8.65 -9.91 22.04
C MET A 831 -10.03 -9.90 21.39
N ALA A 832 -10.12 -10.23 20.10
CA ALA A 832 -11.38 -10.35 19.36
C ALA A 832 -12.09 -11.71 19.55
N GLY A 833 -11.52 -12.64 20.32
CA GLY A 833 -12.04 -13.99 20.46
C GLY A 833 -12.02 -14.81 19.16
N PHE A 834 -11.07 -14.52 18.25
CA PHE A 834 -10.95 -15.15 16.93
C PHE A 834 -9.78 -16.13 16.83
N ALA A 835 -8.87 -16.14 17.81
CA ALA A 835 -7.67 -16.95 17.80
C ALA A 835 -7.95 -18.47 17.67
N ASP A 836 -8.94 -18.98 18.38
CA ASP A 836 -9.27 -20.41 18.34
C ASP A 836 -9.85 -20.84 16.99
N ASP A 837 -10.65 -19.97 16.36
CA ASP A 837 -11.13 -20.23 14.98
C ASP A 837 -9.95 -20.29 14.00
N ILE A 838 -9.00 -19.34 14.12
CA ILE A 838 -7.83 -19.28 13.23
C ILE A 838 -6.96 -20.53 13.39
N LYS A 839 -6.76 -21.04 14.62
CA LYS A 839 -6.02 -22.27 14.88
C LYS A 839 -6.66 -23.49 14.21
N GLN A 840 -7.99 -23.51 14.07
CA GLN A 840 -8.73 -24.60 13.40
C GLN A 840 -8.72 -24.48 11.86
N MET A 841 -8.30 -23.33 11.32
CA MET A 841 -8.18 -23.14 9.87
C MET A 841 -6.94 -23.84 9.31
N PRO A 842 -7.01 -24.41 8.08
CA PRO A 842 -5.92 -25.25 7.52
C PRO A 842 -4.55 -24.57 7.45
N MET A 843 -4.51 -23.24 7.27
CA MET A 843 -3.28 -22.46 7.15
C MET A 843 -3.15 -21.38 8.27
N GLY A 844 -3.94 -21.50 9.35
CA GLY A 844 -3.91 -20.53 10.45
C GLY A 844 -4.08 -19.07 9.96
N MET A 845 -3.20 -18.18 10.39
CA MET A 845 -3.19 -16.77 9.97
C MET A 845 -3.02 -16.55 8.46
N HIS A 846 -2.43 -17.51 7.74
CA HIS A 846 -2.21 -17.45 6.29
C HIS A 846 -3.38 -18.03 5.49
N THR A 847 -4.47 -18.44 6.14
CA THR A 847 -5.69 -18.91 5.46
C THR A 847 -6.26 -17.80 4.58
N ILE A 848 -6.54 -18.13 3.31
CA ILE A 848 -7.07 -17.17 2.34
C ILE A 848 -8.55 -16.92 2.61
N VAL A 849 -8.89 -15.66 2.76
CA VAL A 849 -10.27 -15.15 2.88
C VAL A 849 -10.74 -14.72 1.49
N ALA A 850 -11.88 -15.25 1.06
CA ALA A 850 -12.51 -14.90 -0.20
C ALA A 850 -13.15 -13.50 -0.14
N GLU A 851 -13.48 -12.93 -1.30
CA GLU A 851 -14.09 -11.61 -1.41
C GLU A 851 -15.37 -11.50 -0.53
N GLY A 852 -15.42 -10.44 0.27
CA GLY A 852 -16.52 -10.22 1.22
C GLY A 852 -16.56 -11.21 2.40
N GLY A 853 -15.54 -12.06 2.56
CA GLY A 853 -15.51 -13.09 3.61
C GLY A 853 -16.55 -14.19 3.39
N SER A 854 -16.87 -14.54 2.14
CA SER A 854 -17.92 -15.51 1.82
C SER A 854 -17.64 -16.91 2.36
N ASN A 855 -16.38 -17.25 2.62
CA ASN A 855 -15.94 -18.50 3.25
C ASN A 855 -15.87 -18.44 4.79
N LEU A 856 -16.27 -17.32 5.41
CA LEU A 856 -16.35 -17.16 6.87
C LEU A 856 -17.79 -17.09 7.33
N SER A 857 -18.07 -17.60 8.54
CA SER A 857 -19.37 -17.39 9.20
C SER A 857 -19.58 -15.91 9.54
N GLY A 858 -20.82 -15.50 9.81
CA GLY A 858 -21.15 -14.12 10.21
C GLY A 858 -20.38 -13.67 11.45
N GLY A 859 -20.29 -14.54 12.46
CA GLY A 859 -19.53 -14.28 13.69
C GLY A 859 -18.03 -14.20 13.45
N GLN A 860 -17.46 -15.08 12.62
CA GLN A 860 -16.06 -15.03 12.25
C GLN A 860 -15.71 -13.75 11.49
N ARG A 861 -16.57 -13.31 10.57
CA ARG A 861 -16.39 -12.01 9.88
C ARG A 861 -16.38 -10.84 10.86
N GLN A 862 -17.29 -10.79 11.83
CA GLN A 862 -17.30 -9.74 12.83
C GLN A 862 -16.06 -9.78 13.71
N ARG A 863 -15.61 -10.95 14.18
CA ARG A 863 -14.40 -11.09 14.98
C ARG A 863 -13.14 -10.65 14.21
N LEU A 864 -13.07 -10.98 12.92
CA LEU A 864 -11.97 -10.50 12.06
C LEU A 864 -11.96 -8.96 11.94
N LEU A 865 -13.11 -8.33 11.78
CA LEU A 865 -13.23 -6.86 11.74
C LEU A 865 -12.87 -6.20 13.08
N ILE A 866 -13.25 -6.84 14.20
CA ILE A 866 -12.85 -6.39 15.53
C ILE A 866 -11.32 -6.53 15.70
N ALA A 867 -10.72 -7.67 15.34
CA ALA A 867 -9.28 -7.86 15.41
C ALA A 867 -8.53 -6.79 14.58
N ARG A 868 -9.01 -6.49 13.37
CA ARG A 868 -8.51 -5.39 12.53
C ARG A 868 -8.55 -4.04 13.24
N SER A 869 -9.63 -3.74 13.98
CA SER A 869 -9.76 -2.46 14.68
C SER A 869 -8.85 -2.34 15.90
N LEU A 870 -8.40 -3.46 16.46
CA LEU A 870 -7.62 -3.51 17.70
C LEU A 870 -6.10 -3.66 17.46
N VAL A 871 -5.68 -4.10 16.28
CA VAL A 871 -4.27 -4.43 15.98
C VAL A 871 -3.32 -3.26 16.18
N SER A 872 -3.75 -2.02 15.90
CA SER A 872 -2.99 -0.78 16.10
C SER A 872 -3.05 -0.24 17.53
N LYS A 873 -3.68 -0.94 18.48
CA LYS A 873 -3.86 -0.53 19.89
C LYS A 873 -4.41 0.92 20.00
N PRO A 874 -5.55 1.22 19.39
CA PRO A 874 -6.09 2.58 19.28
C PRO A 874 -6.46 3.15 20.66
N LYS A 875 -6.37 4.50 20.79
CA LYS A 875 -6.85 5.23 21.99
C LYS A 875 -8.35 5.53 21.94
N ILE A 876 -8.94 5.45 20.76
CA ILE A 876 -10.37 5.70 20.53
C ILE A 876 -10.93 4.56 19.69
N ILE A 877 -12.04 3.99 20.10
CA ILE A 877 -12.71 2.88 19.43
C ILE A 877 -14.15 3.29 19.10
N LEU A 878 -14.49 3.22 17.81
CA LEU A 878 -15.82 3.56 17.30
C LEU A 878 -16.46 2.29 16.70
N MET A 879 -17.62 1.87 17.24
CA MET A 879 -18.26 0.63 16.82
C MET A 879 -19.73 0.84 16.46
N ASP A 880 -20.14 0.38 15.28
CA ASP A 880 -21.53 0.37 14.82
C ASP A 880 -22.04 -1.07 14.74
N GLU A 881 -22.86 -1.50 15.72
CA GLU A 881 -23.44 -2.84 15.83
C GLU A 881 -22.42 -4.00 15.73
N ALA A 882 -21.19 -3.76 16.17
CA ALA A 882 -20.04 -4.67 15.95
C ALA A 882 -20.18 -6.05 16.64
N THR A 883 -21.11 -6.23 17.57
CA THR A 883 -21.31 -7.48 18.32
C THR A 883 -22.63 -8.19 17.98
N SER A 884 -23.38 -7.71 16.98
CA SER A 884 -24.72 -8.21 16.66
C SER A 884 -24.79 -9.67 16.22
N ALA A 885 -23.74 -10.18 15.52
CA ALA A 885 -23.65 -11.57 15.06
C ALA A 885 -22.79 -12.48 15.99
N LEU A 886 -22.34 -11.99 17.15
CA LEU A 886 -21.59 -12.77 18.11
C LEU A 886 -22.53 -13.52 19.07
N ASP A 887 -22.10 -14.73 19.45
CA ASP A 887 -22.70 -15.47 20.56
C ASP A 887 -22.35 -14.81 21.91
N ASN A 888 -23.07 -15.15 22.96
CA ASN A 888 -22.92 -14.52 24.27
C ASN A 888 -21.53 -14.73 24.89
N ARG A 889 -20.90 -15.90 24.66
CA ARG A 889 -19.57 -16.23 25.16
C ARG A 889 -18.50 -15.35 24.49
N THR A 890 -18.52 -15.30 23.18
CA THR A 890 -17.58 -14.48 22.40
C THR A 890 -17.78 -12.99 22.65
N GLN A 891 -19.03 -12.55 22.79
CA GLN A 891 -19.34 -11.17 23.18
C GLN A 891 -18.72 -10.80 24.54
N ALA A 892 -18.77 -11.72 25.53
CA ALA A 892 -18.17 -11.48 26.84
C ALA A 892 -16.63 -11.33 26.72
N ILE A 893 -15.96 -12.19 25.93
CA ILE A 893 -14.52 -12.11 25.68
C ILE A 893 -14.14 -10.75 25.07
N VAL A 894 -14.85 -10.32 24.03
CA VAL A 894 -14.61 -9.03 23.38
C VAL A 894 -14.83 -7.88 24.33
N THR A 895 -15.92 -7.90 25.11
CA THR A 895 -16.25 -6.84 26.07
C THR A 895 -15.19 -6.74 27.16
N GLU A 896 -14.73 -7.85 27.71
CA GLU A 896 -13.67 -7.90 28.71
C GLU A 896 -12.32 -7.40 28.13
N SER A 897 -11.97 -7.83 26.92
CA SER A 897 -10.76 -7.38 26.22
C SER A 897 -10.78 -5.88 25.96
N LEU A 898 -11.92 -5.33 25.53
CA LEU A 898 -12.11 -3.89 25.32
C LEU A 898 -12.06 -3.09 26.64
N ALA A 899 -12.51 -3.66 27.74
CA ALA A 899 -12.44 -3.01 29.04
C ALA A 899 -11.00 -2.92 29.58
N LYS A 900 -10.14 -3.89 29.24
CA LYS A 900 -8.71 -3.89 29.60
C LYS A 900 -7.91 -2.88 28.77
N LEU A 901 -8.41 -2.49 27.59
CA LEU A 901 -7.80 -1.44 26.77
C LEU A 901 -8.21 -0.08 27.36
N ASN A 902 -7.22 0.71 27.82
CA ASN A 902 -7.47 2.06 28.31
C ASN A 902 -7.75 3.01 27.13
N ALA A 903 -8.90 2.79 26.43
CA ALA A 903 -9.31 3.48 25.23
C ALA A 903 -10.75 4.02 25.39
N THR A 904 -10.99 5.20 24.88
CA THR A 904 -12.35 5.79 24.78
C THR A 904 -13.17 4.99 23.79
N ARG A 905 -14.36 4.56 24.18
CA ARG A 905 -15.23 3.71 23.37
C ARG A 905 -16.57 4.40 23.11
N VAL A 906 -16.88 4.59 21.83
CA VAL A 906 -18.21 5.05 21.40
C VAL A 906 -18.86 3.92 20.60
N VAL A 907 -19.92 3.34 21.17
CA VAL A 907 -20.55 2.14 20.64
C VAL A 907 -22.03 2.38 20.35
N ILE A 908 -22.41 2.18 19.09
CA ILE A 908 -23.83 2.10 18.73
C ILE A 908 -24.27 0.66 18.99
N ALA A 909 -25.15 0.48 19.93
CA ALA A 909 -25.59 -0.84 20.38
C ALA A 909 -27.10 -1.02 20.31
N HIS A 910 -27.49 -2.24 19.90
CA HIS A 910 -28.87 -2.71 19.91
C HIS A 910 -29.12 -3.81 20.96
N ARG A 911 -28.07 -4.33 21.63
CA ARG A 911 -28.20 -5.38 22.68
C ARG A 911 -28.02 -4.79 24.08
N LEU A 912 -28.89 -5.14 25.01
CA LEU A 912 -28.80 -4.71 26.39
C LEU A 912 -27.52 -5.14 27.09
N SER A 913 -27.02 -6.34 26.76
CA SER A 913 -25.75 -6.86 27.31
C SER A 913 -24.53 -5.95 26.97
N THR A 914 -24.58 -5.24 25.86
CA THR A 914 -23.50 -4.36 25.44
C THR A 914 -23.53 -3.02 26.18
N ILE A 915 -24.71 -2.48 26.47
CA ILE A 915 -24.88 -1.12 27.02
C ILE A 915 -24.93 -1.08 28.56
N ARG A 916 -25.09 -2.25 29.20
CA ARG A 916 -25.27 -2.32 30.67
C ARG A 916 -24.10 -1.72 31.45
N ASN A 917 -22.89 -1.87 30.93
CA ASN A 917 -21.65 -1.40 31.56
C ASN A 917 -21.15 -0.10 30.95
N ALA A 918 -21.97 0.64 30.21
CA ALA A 918 -21.60 1.95 29.67
C ALA A 918 -21.61 3.00 30.80
N ASP A 919 -20.55 3.81 30.83
CA ASP A 919 -20.44 4.92 31.80
C ASP A 919 -21.48 5.98 31.50
N ARG A 920 -21.79 6.18 30.21
CA ARG A 920 -22.80 7.14 29.74
C ARG A 920 -23.54 6.60 28.52
N ILE A 921 -24.85 6.80 28.50
CA ILE A 921 -25.73 6.39 27.41
C ILE A 921 -26.43 7.64 26.87
N TYR A 922 -26.33 7.84 25.56
CA TYR A 922 -27.10 8.84 24.83
C TYR A 922 -28.26 8.17 24.10
N VAL A 923 -29.48 8.59 24.39
CA VAL A 923 -30.68 8.10 23.72
C VAL A 923 -31.06 9.06 22.62
N ILE A 924 -31.04 8.59 21.38
CA ILE A 924 -31.34 9.41 20.19
C ILE A 924 -32.71 9.04 19.64
N ASP A 925 -33.55 10.05 19.43
CA ASP A 925 -34.85 9.88 18.79
C ASP A 925 -35.10 11.02 17.79
N ALA A 926 -35.57 10.67 16.58
CA ALA A 926 -35.85 11.63 15.51
C ALA A 926 -34.73 12.70 15.29
N GLY A 927 -33.45 12.31 15.43
CA GLY A 927 -32.32 13.20 15.24
C GLY A 927 -31.96 14.08 16.44
N HIS A 928 -32.58 13.92 17.60
CA HIS A 928 -32.31 14.66 18.86
C HIS A 928 -31.83 13.75 19.96
N VAL A 929 -31.01 14.27 20.87
CA VAL A 929 -30.69 13.61 22.14
C VAL A 929 -31.84 13.84 23.09
N VAL A 930 -32.58 12.78 23.45
CA VAL A 930 -33.78 12.87 24.30
C VAL A 930 -33.50 12.49 25.76
N GLN A 931 -32.52 11.63 26.03
CA GLN A 931 -32.12 11.25 27.39
C GLN A 931 -30.62 11.01 27.46
N VAL A 932 -29.98 11.34 28.59
CA VAL A 932 -28.55 11.08 28.86
C VAL A 932 -28.44 10.62 30.31
N GLY A 933 -27.68 9.56 30.57
CA GLY A 933 -27.45 9.04 31.92
C GLY A 933 -26.73 7.69 31.87
N ASN A 934 -26.55 7.06 33.01
CA ASN A 934 -26.10 5.67 33.08
C ASN A 934 -27.31 4.69 32.98
N PHE A 935 -26.99 3.40 32.85
CA PHE A 935 -28.03 2.38 32.66
C PHE A 935 -29.07 2.37 33.77
N SER A 936 -28.66 2.50 35.03
CA SER A 936 -29.56 2.48 36.22
C SER A 936 -30.44 3.72 36.32
N GLU A 937 -29.87 4.88 35.99
CA GLU A 937 -30.61 6.16 35.97
C GLU A 937 -31.67 6.16 34.87
N LEU A 938 -31.32 5.71 33.65
CA LEU A 938 -32.23 5.73 32.51
C LEU A 938 -33.37 4.69 32.61
N ILE A 939 -33.13 3.56 33.27
CA ILE A 939 -34.21 2.57 33.54
C ILE A 939 -35.22 3.09 34.58
N ALA A 940 -34.74 3.84 35.58
CA ALA A 940 -35.59 4.41 36.61
C ALA A 940 -36.46 5.58 36.11
N GLN A 941 -36.03 6.23 35.01
CA GLN A 941 -36.77 7.32 34.35
C GLN A 941 -37.83 6.77 33.40
N SER A 942 -39.05 7.28 33.49
CA SER A 942 -40.07 7.01 32.46
C SER A 942 -39.71 7.69 31.16
N GLY A 943 -39.21 6.90 30.15
CA GLY A 943 -38.74 7.48 28.89
C GLY A 943 -38.61 6.46 27.76
N LEU A 944 -37.99 6.89 26.67
CA LEU A 944 -37.76 6.04 25.50
C LEU A 944 -36.82 4.86 25.83
N PHE A 945 -35.78 5.10 26.66
CA PHE A 945 -34.86 4.04 27.07
C PHE A 945 -35.56 2.89 27.80
N ALA A 946 -36.36 3.19 28.80
CA ALA A 946 -37.11 2.16 29.55
C ALA A 946 -38.06 1.35 28.65
N ARG A 947 -38.72 2.00 27.67
CA ARG A 947 -39.55 1.32 26.65
C ARG A 947 -38.73 0.39 25.74
N LEU A 948 -37.52 0.83 25.25
CA LEU A 948 -36.64 0.02 24.42
C LEU A 948 -36.13 -1.22 25.18
N VAL A 949 -35.82 -1.06 26.47
CA VAL A 949 -35.40 -2.15 27.35
C VAL A 949 -36.54 -3.15 27.58
N ALA A 950 -37.77 -2.67 27.87
CA ALA A 950 -38.94 -3.50 28.07
C ALA A 950 -39.24 -4.35 26.83
N GLN A 951 -39.24 -3.75 25.63
CA GLN A 951 -39.48 -4.48 24.36
C GLN A 951 -38.43 -5.58 24.12
N GLN A 952 -37.17 -5.35 24.48
CA GLN A 952 -36.10 -6.37 24.32
C GLN A 952 -36.25 -7.51 25.35
N LEU A 953 -36.64 -7.22 26.52
CA LEU A 953 -36.89 -8.23 27.56
C LEU A 953 -38.12 -9.11 27.21
N GLU A 954 -39.18 -8.52 26.68
CA GLU A 954 -40.36 -9.25 26.20
C GLU A 954 -40.00 -10.15 25.00
N ALA A 955 -39.24 -9.66 24.03
CA ALA A 955 -38.74 -10.44 22.89
C ALA A 955 -37.86 -11.62 23.33
N GLY A 956 -37.02 -11.44 24.35
CA GLY A 956 -36.20 -12.50 24.95
C GLY A 956 -37.02 -13.59 25.65
N TRP A 957 -38.17 -13.20 26.27
CA TRP A 957 -39.07 -14.14 26.96
C TRP A 957 -39.81 -15.09 25.98
N PHE A 958 -40.15 -14.61 24.79
CA PHE A 958 -40.81 -15.46 23.77
C PHE A 958 -39.84 -16.49 23.15
N HIS A 959 -38.53 -16.26 23.12
CA HIS A 959 -37.53 -17.24 22.64
C HIS A 959 -37.27 -18.36 23.64
N THR A 960 -37.29 -18.08 24.94
CA THR A 960 -37.10 -19.11 25.99
C THR A 960 -38.32 -20.02 26.23
N LYS A 961 -39.50 -19.63 25.75
CA LYS A 961 -40.75 -20.44 25.85
C LYS A 961 -40.98 -21.37 24.66
N LYS A 962 -40.19 -21.23 23.57
CA LYS A 962 -40.24 -22.14 22.40
C LYS A 962 -39.23 -23.29 22.48
N GLU A 963 -38.32 -23.30 23.45
CA GLU A 963 -37.32 -24.34 23.68
C GLU A 963 -37.64 -25.21 24.93
N LYS A 964 -38.84 -25.08 25.51
CA LYS A 964 -39.38 -26.02 26.49
C LYS A 964 -40.60 -26.69 25.83
#